data_d13bf66df96ae6ab595dd42282cd8ab1
#
_entry.id   d13bf66df96ae6ab595dd42282cd8ab1
#
_cell.length_a   1.000
_cell.length_b   1.000
_cell.length_c   1.000
_cell.angle_alpha   90.00
_cell.angle_beta   90.00
_cell.angle_gamma   90.00
#
_symmetry.space_group_name_H-M   'P 1'
#
loop_
_entity.id
_entity.type
_entity.pdbx_description
1 polymer ?
#
loop_
_entity_poly.entity_id
_entity_poly.type
_entity_poly.pdbx_seq_one_letter_code
_entity_poly.pdbx_strand_id
1 'polypeptide(L)'
;MRKIFLVFITLWLIIPAIHAQKVGLVLSGGGAKGMTHIGIIRALEENNIPIDYIAGTSMGAIIGSLYAMGYSPDDMVELLKSEDFKRWYSGEVEEKYVYHFKKDLPTPEFFNIRFSFKDSLKSLKPQFLPTSVVNPIQMNLVFVDLYARATAACKGDFDKLFVPFRCIASDVYNKKQLVMKEGDLGDAVRASMSFPFMFKPIEIDNVLAYDGGIYNNFPTDIMRDDFHPDVIIGSVVSTNPTKPKENDLMSQIENMVMQKTDYSIPDSMGILMTFKYDNVNLMDFQRIDELHDIGYNRTISMMDSIKSRIHRRVNLDNIRLRRMVYRSNFPELRFKNIIIDGANPQQQAYMKKEFHKSDNKEFTYEDLKQGYFRLLSDKMISEIIPHAIYNPEDDTYDLHLKVKLENNFAVRLGGNISTSNSNQIYLGLSYQDLNYYAKEFILDGQLGKVYNNVQFMAKIDFATAIPTSYRLIGSISTFDYFKKDKLFSRNNKPAFNQKDERFLKLQVGLPFLSSKRAEFGVGIARIEDKYFQKSVIDFGNDKFDKSRYDLFGGSISFNGSTLNSKQYPTRGYREALVAQIFVGKERFYPGEGSTTSNNKDHHSWLQLSYMKEKYHNMSEHWVLGWYLKALYASKNFSENYTATMMQAGEFSPTLHSKLTYNEAFRANQFVGAGIRPIYRLSQMFHLRGEFYGFMPIYPIERNSLNKAYYGKAFSKFEYLGEISVVCQLPFGDISAYVNHYSSPRREWNVGLSI
;
A
#
# COMPACT_ATOMS: atom_id res chain seq x y z
N MET A 1 -8.04 84.89 14.90
CA MET A 1 -8.02 83.72 13.94
C MET A 1 -6.75 82.86 14.06
N ARG A 2 -5.56 83.42 14.11
CA ARG A 2 -4.32 82.61 14.14
C ARG A 2 -4.16 81.72 15.43
N LYS A 3 -4.65 82.15 16.59
CA LYS A 3 -4.63 81.36 17.85
C LYS A 3 -5.65 80.24 17.90
N ILE A 4 -6.79 80.39 17.24
CA ILE A 4 -7.81 79.34 17.15
C ILE A 4 -7.37 78.26 16.17
N PHE A 5 -6.64 78.61 15.12
CA PHE A 5 -6.07 77.69 14.17
C PHE A 5 -4.97 76.81 14.77
N LEU A 6 -4.12 77.39 15.67
CA LEU A 6 -3.12 76.64 16.39
C LEU A 6 -3.68 75.66 17.41
N VAL A 7 -4.81 76.00 18.07
CA VAL A 7 -5.53 75.10 18.98
C VAL A 7 -6.17 73.94 18.21
N PHE A 8 -6.69 74.18 17.02
CA PHE A 8 -7.22 73.11 16.16
C PHE A 8 -6.13 72.20 15.66
N ILE A 9 -4.95 72.69 15.31
CA ILE A 9 -3.79 71.87 14.87
C ILE A 9 -3.26 71.09 16.07
N THR A 10 -3.18 71.63 17.25
CA THR A 10 -2.76 70.86 18.45
C THR A 10 -3.81 69.84 18.92
N LEU A 11 -5.11 70.05 18.72
CA LEU A 11 -6.11 69.04 18.96
C LEU A 11 -6.09 67.91 17.90
N TRP A 12 -5.68 68.19 16.66
CA TRP A 12 -5.53 67.17 15.61
C TRP A 12 -4.29 66.31 15.80
N LEU A 13 -3.26 66.82 16.53
CA LEU A 13 -2.03 66.08 16.86
C LEU A 13 -2.17 65.20 18.14
N ILE A 14 -3.28 65.29 18.86
CA ILE A 14 -3.60 64.47 20.05
C ILE A 14 -4.69 63.43 19.73
N ILE A 15 -4.89 63.07 18.48
CA ILE A 15 -5.63 61.82 18.21
C ILE A 15 -4.65 60.68 18.55
N PRO A 16 -4.82 59.98 19.70
CA PRO A 16 -4.01 58.77 19.92
C PRO A 16 -4.26 57.90 18.71
N ALA A 17 -3.21 57.50 18.04
CA ALA A 17 -3.29 56.45 17.07
C ALA A 17 -3.98 55.28 17.80
N ILE A 18 -5.28 55.08 17.56
CA ILE A 18 -6.02 53.93 18.10
C ILE A 18 -5.38 52.71 17.44
N HIS A 19 -4.32 52.19 18.08
CA HIS A 19 -3.74 50.93 17.70
C HIS A 19 -4.84 49.89 17.87
N ALA A 20 -5.36 49.38 16.76
CA ALA A 20 -6.32 48.32 16.81
C ALA A 20 -5.65 47.07 17.43
N GLN A 21 -6.11 46.66 18.60
CA GLN A 21 -5.56 45.54 19.37
C GLN A 21 -5.36 44.32 18.45
N LYS A 22 -4.16 43.76 18.44
CA LYS A 22 -3.77 42.57 17.65
C LYS A 22 -3.79 41.33 18.51
N VAL A 23 -4.36 40.24 17.98
CA VAL A 23 -4.54 38.97 18.68
C VAL A 23 -3.79 37.87 17.96
N GLY A 24 -2.88 37.21 18.66
CA GLY A 24 -2.14 36.02 18.20
C GLY A 24 -2.76 34.75 18.74
N LEU A 25 -2.91 33.74 17.90
CA LEU A 25 -3.34 32.39 18.27
C LEU A 25 -2.16 31.42 18.18
N VAL A 26 -1.85 30.74 19.29
CA VAL A 26 -0.78 29.73 19.36
C VAL A 26 -1.38 28.35 19.59
N LEU A 27 -1.06 27.41 18.69
CA LEU A 27 -1.62 26.05 18.63
C LEU A 27 -0.51 25.01 18.84
N SER A 28 -0.61 24.22 19.91
CA SER A 28 0.37 23.16 20.17
C SER A 28 0.20 21.96 19.25
N GLY A 29 1.25 21.16 19.09
CA GLY A 29 1.15 19.81 18.56
C GLY A 29 0.40 18.86 19.51
N GLY A 30 0.05 17.66 18.99
CA GLY A 30 -0.63 16.65 19.82
C GLY A 30 -1.38 15.56 19.04
N GLY A 31 -1.07 15.38 17.75
CA GLY A 31 -1.75 14.41 16.89
C GLY A 31 -3.26 14.65 16.84
N ALA A 32 -4.08 13.60 16.89
CA ALA A 32 -5.54 13.70 16.81
C ALA A 32 -6.15 14.69 17.82
N LYS A 33 -5.53 14.87 19.01
CA LYS A 33 -5.97 15.84 20.02
C LYS A 33 -6.01 17.28 19.47
N GLY A 34 -5.18 17.59 18.46
CA GLY A 34 -5.17 18.91 17.81
C GLY A 34 -6.46 19.28 17.08
N MET A 35 -7.37 18.33 16.84
CA MET A 35 -8.72 18.63 16.31
C MET A 35 -9.53 19.52 17.25
N THR A 36 -9.18 19.55 18.52
CA THR A 36 -9.71 20.49 19.54
C THR A 36 -9.52 21.95 19.13
N HIS A 37 -8.45 22.26 18.39
CA HIS A 37 -8.19 23.62 17.92
C HIS A 37 -9.28 24.16 16.98
N ILE A 38 -9.94 23.28 16.21
CA ILE A 38 -11.03 23.69 15.30
C ILE A 38 -12.21 24.26 16.12
N GLY A 39 -12.59 23.55 17.19
CA GLY A 39 -13.65 24.02 18.10
C GLY A 39 -13.33 25.36 18.76
N ILE A 40 -12.05 25.57 19.11
CA ILE A 40 -11.59 26.85 19.66
C ILE A 40 -11.75 27.97 18.62
N ILE A 41 -11.24 27.77 17.41
CA ILE A 41 -11.33 28.75 16.32
C ILE A 41 -12.82 29.09 16.04
N ARG A 42 -13.69 28.08 15.99
CA ARG A 42 -15.13 28.27 15.80
C ARG A 42 -15.75 29.16 16.90
N ALA A 43 -15.48 28.83 18.15
CA ALA A 43 -16.02 29.60 19.27
C ALA A 43 -15.49 31.05 19.30
N LEU A 44 -14.25 31.30 18.90
CA LEU A 44 -13.70 32.65 18.76
C LEU A 44 -14.38 33.42 17.64
N GLU A 45 -14.54 32.86 16.45
CA GLU A 45 -15.23 33.51 15.32
C GLU A 45 -16.68 33.85 15.63
N GLU A 46 -17.45 32.88 16.18
CA GLU A 46 -18.87 33.08 16.54
C GLU A 46 -19.06 34.15 17.60
N ASN A 47 -18.04 34.40 18.43
CA ASN A 47 -18.07 35.46 19.43
C ASN A 47 -17.37 36.73 18.97
N ASN A 48 -17.10 36.87 17.67
CA ASN A 48 -16.46 38.04 17.04
C ASN A 48 -15.07 38.38 17.60
N ILE A 49 -14.36 37.40 18.14
CA ILE A 49 -12.95 37.57 18.60
C ILE A 49 -12.03 37.49 17.39
N PRO A 50 -11.21 38.52 17.16
CA PRO A 50 -10.28 38.52 16.02
C PRO A 50 -9.13 37.51 16.20
N ILE A 51 -8.64 36.99 15.09
CA ILE A 51 -7.40 36.23 14.98
C ILE A 51 -6.55 36.91 13.91
N ASP A 52 -5.50 37.63 14.33
CA ASP A 52 -4.64 38.41 13.43
C ASP A 52 -3.39 37.65 13.02
N TYR A 53 -2.89 36.76 13.87
CA TYR A 53 -1.67 35.98 13.67
C TYR A 53 -1.87 34.56 14.18
N ILE A 54 -1.22 33.57 13.53
CA ILE A 54 -1.22 32.19 13.98
C ILE A 54 0.21 31.64 13.99
N ALA A 55 0.54 30.93 15.07
CA ALA A 55 1.73 30.09 15.14
C ALA A 55 1.34 28.69 15.61
N GLY A 56 1.88 27.65 14.96
CA GLY A 56 1.51 26.28 15.28
C GLY A 56 2.62 25.26 15.06
N THR A 57 2.52 24.14 15.75
CA THR A 57 3.43 23.01 15.64
C THR A 57 2.64 21.73 15.36
N SER A 58 3.13 20.86 14.46
CA SER A 58 2.53 19.55 14.16
C SER A 58 1.05 19.68 13.77
N MET A 59 0.10 19.05 14.48
CA MET A 59 -1.33 19.23 14.19
C MET A 59 -1.78 20.68 14.35
N GLY A 60 -1.17 21.45 15.28
CA GLY A 60 -1.42 22.89 15.38
C GLY A 60 -0.97 23.65 14.13
N ALA A 61 0.08 23.21 13.46
CA ALA A 61 0.49 23.75 12.16
C ALA A 61 -0.49 23.39 11.04
N ILE A 62 -1.03 22.17 11.02
CA ILE A 62 -2.05 21.76 10.05
C ILE A 62 -3.31 22.61 10.20
N ILE A 63 -3.88 22.68 11.40
CA ILE A 63 -5.10 23.48 11.65
C ILE A 63 -4.85 24.96 11.44
N GLY A 64 -3.70 25.46 11.93
CA GLY A 64 -3.30 26.85 11.75
C GLY A 64 -3.11 27.25 10.29
N SER A 65 -2.47 26.41 9.48
CA SER A 65 -2.27 26.66 8.05
C SER A 65 -3.59 26.61 7.27
N LEU A 66 -4.49 25.70 7.58
CA LEU A 66 -5.81 25.65 6.97
C LEU A 66 -6.57 26.95 7.22
N TYR A 67 -6.56 27.45 8.46
CA TYR A 67 -7.17 28.74 8.79
C TYR A 67 -6.48 29.89 8.07
N ALA A 68 -5.13 29.89 8.08
CA ALA A 68 -4.32 30.91 7.40
C ALA A 68 -4.53 30.95 5.88
N MET A 69 -4.94 29.83 5.26
CA MET A 69 -5.35 29.77 3.85
C MET A 69 -6.83 30.15 3.61
N GLY A 70 -7.57 30.50 4.66
CA GLY A 70 -8.98 30.89 4.54
C GLY A 70 -9.95 29.72 4.56
N TYR A 71 -9.61 28.57 5.16
CA TYR A 71 -10.62 27.53 5.47
C TYR A 71 -11.47 27.97 6.67
N SER A 72 -12.77 27.75 6.60
CA SER A 72 -13.64 27.92 7.74
C SER A 72 -13.53 26.71 8.69
N PRO A 73 -13.96 26.84 9.96
CA PRO A 73 -14.06 25.68 10.84
C PRO A 73 -14.91 24.54 10.27
N ASP A 74 -15.98 24.86 9.50
CA ASP A 74 -16.79 23.84 8.82
C ASP A 74 -16.03 23.13 7.72
N ASP A 75 -15.30 23.88 6.86
CA ASP A 75 -14.44 23.30 5.80
C ASP A 75 -13.39 22.37 6.41
N MET A 76 -12.81 22.73 7.57
CA MET A 76 -11.81 21.90 8.26
C MET A 76 -12.40 20.60 8.78
N VAL A 77 -13.59 20.66 9.41
CA VAL A 77 -14.31 19.47 9.90
C VAL A 77 -14.65 18.54 8.73
N GLU A 78 -15.15 19.09 7.62
CA GLU A 78 -15.48 18.32 6.43
C GLU A 78 -14.23 17.63 5.86
N LEU A 79 -13.13 18.36 5.70
CA LEU A 79 -11.85 17.82 5.22
C LEU A 79 -11.36 16.67 6.10
N LEU A 80 -11.34 16.88 7.43
CA LEU A 80 -10.78 15.89 8.36
C LEU A 80 -11.69 14.67 8.58
N LYS A 81 -12.97 14.76 8.23
CA LYS A 81 -13.91 13.61 8.18
C LYS A 81 -13.87 12.85 6.87
N SER A 82 -13.26 13.41 5.84
CA SER A 82 -13.26 12.80 4.51
C SER A 82 -12.50 11.46 4.48
N GLU A 83 -12.93 10.55 3.60
CA GLU A 83 -12.19 9.31 3.33
C GLU A 83 -10.78 9.58 2.77
N ASP A 84 -10.58 10.74 2.11
CA ASP A 84 -9.28 11.15 1.63
C ASP A 84 -8.32 11.42 2.79
N PHE A 85 -8.74 12.18 3.80
CA PHE A 85 -7.92 12.40 4.99
C PHE A 85 -7.55 11.09 5.69
N LYS A 86 -8.49 10.15 5.77
CA LYS A 86 -8.22 8.81 6.32
C LYS A 86 -7.12 8.08 5.54
N ARG A 87 -7.12 8.18 4.22
CA ARG A 87 -6.06 7.61 3.37
C ARG A 87 -4.71 8.31 3.58
N TRP A 88 -4.71 9.61 3.88
CA TRP A 88 -3.46 10.34 4.10
C TRP A 88 -2.71 9.83 5.31
N TYR A 89 -3.39 9.68 6.45
CA TYR A 89 -2.72 9.20 7.67
C TYR A 89 -2.57 7.68 7.72
N SER A 90 -3.33 6.90 6.94
CA SER A 90 -3.14 5.45 6.83
C SER A 90 -2.11 5.04 5.76
N GLY A 91 -1.82 5.92 4.79
CA GLY A 91 -0.98 5.63 3.64
C GLY A 91 -1.63 4.71 2.61
N GLU A 92 -2.94 4.45 2.70
CA GLU A 92 -3.66 3.59 1.76
C GLU A 92 -3.86 4.28 0.40
N VAL A 93 -3.52 3.55 -0.67
CA VAL A 93 -3.75 4.01 -2.05
C VAL A 93 -5.14 3.56 -2.51
N GLU A 94 -5.92 4.48 -3.11
CA GLU A 94 -7.19 4.11 -3.72
C GLU A 94 -7.01 3.03 -4.78
N GLU A 95 -7.89 2.03 -4.77
CA GLU A 95 -7.83 0.89 -5.68
C GLU A 95 -7.81 1.31 -7.16
N LYS A 96 -8.52 2.38 -7.53
CA LYS A 96 -8.56 2.89 -8.91
C LYS A 96 -7.22 3.42 -9.44
N TYR A 97 -6.28 3.80 -8.54
CA TYR A 97 -4.93 4.27 -8.91
C TYR A 97 -3.87 3.18 -8.81
N VAL A 98 -4.20 1.99 -8.30
CA VAL A 98 -3.26 0.87 -8.29
C VAL A 98 -3.06 0.39 -9.72
N TYR A 99 -1.87 0.62 -10.28
CA TYR A 99 -1.55 0.24 -11.65
C TYR A 99 -1.12 -1.22 -11.75
N HIS A 100 -2.10 -2.11 -11.92
CA HIS A 100 -1.90 -3.58 -11.90
C HIS A 100 -1.02 -4.10 -13.02
N PHE A 101 -0.88 -3.37 -14.12
CA PHE A 101 -0.06 -3.77 -15.26
C PHE A 101 1.40 -4.05 -14.88
N LYS A 102 1.98 -3.23 -13.99
CA LYS A 102 3.37 -3.38 -13.52
C LYS A 102 3.51 -4.28 -12.28
N LYS A 103 2.40 -4.68 -11.66
CA LYS A 103 2.43 -5.53 -10.46
C LYS A 103 2.97 -6.93 -10.79
N ASP A 104 3.92 -7.41 -9.99
CA ASP A 104 4.48 -8.74 -10.15
C ASP A 104 3.51 -9.86 -9.80
N LEU A 105 3.82 -11.05 -10.33
CA LEU A 105 3.25 -12.27 -9.80
C LEU A 105 3.76 -12.49 -8.36
N PRO A 106 2.90 -12.97 -7.44
CA PRO A 106 3.31 -13.24 -6.07
C PRO A 106 4.45 -14.27 -6.03
N THR A 107 5.50 -13.96 -5.30
CA THR A 107 6.62 -14.85 -4.99
C THR A 107 6.64 -15.13 -3.48
N PRO A 108 7.25 -16.24 -3.01
CA PRO A 108 7.36 -16.53 -1.59
C PRO A 108 8.48 -15.72 -0.89
N GLU A 109 8.78 -14.53 -1.37
CA GLU A 109 9.77 -13.63 -0.76
C GLU A 109 9.20 -12.95 0.51
N PHE A 110 10.03 -12.83 1.54
CA PHE A 110 9.80 -12.02 2.74
C PHE A 110 10.72 -10.81 2.77
N PHE A 111 12.00 -11.01 2.39
CA PHE A 111 13.02 -9.97 2.41
C PHE A 111 13.49 -9.66 0.99
N ASN A 112 13.63 -8.37 0.70
CA ASN A 112 14.16 -7.85 -0.55
C ASN A 112 15.26 -6.85 -0.22
N ILE A 113 16.54 -7.25 -0.44
CA ILE A 113 17.71 -6.44 -0.13
C ILE A 113 18.27 -5.90 -1.44
N ARG A 114 18.26 -4.57 -1.59
CA ARG A 114 18.76 -3.89 -2.78
C ARG A 114 20.14 -3.31 -2.55
N PHE A 115 21.00 -3.36 -3.57
CA PHE A 115 22.36 -2.85 -3.53
C PHE A 115 22.87 -2.40 -4.90
N SER A 116 23.89 -1.54 -4.91
CA SER A 116 24.59 -1.10 -6.11
C SER A 116 26.04 -1.60 -6.07
N PHE A 117 26.54 -2.15 -7.18
CA PHE A 117 27.97 -2.51 -7.29
C PHE A 117 28.91 -1.30 -7.44
N LYS A 118 28.36 -0.10 -7.69
CA LYS A 118 29.17 1.13 -7.75
C LYS A 118 29.62 1.59 -6.38
N ASP A 119 28.86 1.26 -5.35
CA ASP A 119 29.22 1.55 -3.98
C ASP A 119 30.07 0.39 -3.44
N SER A 120 31.22 0.71 -2.85
CA SER A 120 32.07 -0.33 -2.27
C SER A 120 31.28 -1.22 -1.31
N LEU A 121 31.62 -2.51 -1.21
CA LEU A 121 30.98 -3.48 -0.31
C LEU A 121 30.84 -3.01 1.17
N LYS A 122 31.56 -1.95 1.55
CA LYS A 122 31.44 -1.29 2.86
C LYS A 122 30.16 -0.45 3.04
N SER A 123 29.44 -0.13 1.96
CA SER A 123 28.21 0.65 1.98
C SER A 123 26.93 -0.21 1.93
N LEU A 124 27.03 -1.52 1.99
CA LEU A 124 25.90 -2.43 2.16
C LEU A 124 25.25 -2.18 3.52
N LYS A 125 24.36 -1.20 3.57
CA LYS A 125 23.43 -1.04 4.68
C LYS A 125 22.10 -1.66 4.23
N PRO A 126 21.84 -2.94 4.53
CA PRO A 126 20.55 -3.51 4.23
C PRO A 126 19.47 -2.77 5.02
N GLN A 127 18.54 -2.14 4.33
CA GLN A 127 17.41 -1.48 4.96
C GLN A 127 16.36 -2.53 5.29
N PHE A 128 16.51 -3.18 6.44
CA PHE A 128 15.57 -4.23 6.89
C PHE A 128 14.26 -3.68 7.42
N LEU A 129 14.25 -2.43 7.89
CA LEU A 129 13.06 -1.80 8.47
C LEU A 129 12.62 -0.63 7.60
N PRO A 130 11.31 -0.41 7.43
CA PRO A 130 10.81 0.79 6.79
C PRO A 130 11.25 2.02 7.60
N THR A 131 11.53 3.12 6.90
CA THR A 131 11.94 4.39 7.54
C THR A 131 10.79 5.08 8.27
N SER A 132 9.54 4.67 7.97
CA SER A 132 8.33 5.17 8.61
C SER A 132 7.22 4.12 8.56
N VAL A 133 6.33 4.15 9.54
CA VAL A 133 5.15 3.29 9.60
C VAL A 133 4.13 3.68 8.55
N VAL A 134 3.91 4.98 8.37
CA VAL A 134 2.98 5.51 7.36
C VAL A 134 3.70 5.72 6.03
N ASN A 135 3.14 5.16 4.96
CA ASN A 135 3.64 5.38 3.60
C ASN A 135 3.36 6.83 3.17
N PRO A 136 4.39 7.64 2.84
CA PRO A 136 4.21 9.06 2.53
C PRO A 136 3.59 9.34 1.16
N ILE A 137 3.41 8.34 0.31
CA ILE A 137 3.01 8.49 -1.10
C ILE A 137 1.73 9.33 -1.24
N GLN A 138 0.68 9.01 -0.48
CA GLN A 138 -0.59 9.76 -0.54
C GLN A 138 -0.40 11.18 -0.04
N MET A 139 0.30 11.34 1.06
CA MET A 139 0.52 12.63 1.70
C MET A 139 1.31 13.58 0.83
N ASN A 140 2.41 13.11 0.20
CA ASN A 140 3.22 13.92 -0.71
C ASN A 140 2.37 14.53 -1.85
N LEU A 141 1.45 13.75 -2.40
CA LEU A 141 0.60 14.22 -3.51
C LEU A 141 -0.49 15.19 -3.02
N VAL A 142 -1.12 14.88 -1.89
CA VAL A 142 -2.22 15.69 -1.35
C VAL A 142 -1.75 17.06 -0.91
N PHE A 143 -0.52 17.18 -0.41
CA PHE A 143 0.03 18.47 -0.02
C PHE A 143 0.18 19.42 -1.23
N VAL A 144 0.39 18.89 -2.44
CA VAL A 144 0.32 19.70 -3.68
C VAL A 144 -1.10 20.26 -3.88
N ASP A 145 -2.14 19.42 -3.82
CA ASP A 145 -3.52 19.86 -4.01
C ASP A 145 -3.96 20.88 -2.96
N LEU A 146 -3.62 20.62 -1.70
CA LEU A 146 -4.09 21.41 -0.57
C LEU A 146 -3.39 22.77 -0.48
N TYR A 147 -2.08 22.81 -0.73
CA TYR A 147 -1.26 23.98 -0.41
C TYR A 147 -0.75 24.78 -1.61
N ALA A 148 -0.60 24.17 -2.81
CA ALA A 148 0.05 24.84 -3.94
C ALA A 148 -0.64 26.15 -4.33
N ARG A 149 -1.98 26.17 -4.35
CA ARG A 149 -2.75 27.37 -4.71
C ARG A 149 -2.58 28.51 -3.70
N ALA A 150 -2.51 28.19 -2.42
CA ALA A 150 -2.26 29.17 -1.37
C ALA A 150 -0.80 29.68 -1.41
N THR A 151 0.16 28.79 -1.65
CA THR A 151 1.58 29.14 -1.87
C THR A 151 1.73 30.12 -3.04
N ALA A 152 1.03 29.86 -4.17
CA ALA A 152 1.03 30.74 -5.32
C ALA A 152 0.41 32.11 -4.99
N ALA A 153 -0.74 32.15 -4.31
CA ALA A 153 -1.46 33.36 -3.97
C ALA A 153 -0.65 34.26 -3.01
N CYS A 154 0.04 33.68 -2.02
CA CYS A 154 0.90 34.42 -1.10
C CYS A 154 2.34 34.66 -1.65
N LYS A 155 2.66 34.10 -2.83
CA LYS A 155 4.00 34.15 -3.45
C LYS A 155 5.10 33.60 -2.54
N GLY A 156 4.78 32.55 -1.79
CA GLY A 156 5.67 31.93 -0.81
C GLY A 156 5.96 32.75 0.44
N ASP A 157 5.31 33.89 0.68
CA ASP A 157 5.46 34.74 1.85
C ASP A 157 4.26 34.51 2.80
N PHE A 158 4.47 33.85 3.92
CA PHE A 158 3.39 33.46 4.83
C PHE A 158 2.75 34.65 5.58
N ASP A 159 3.35 35.83 5.50
CA ASP A 159 2.74 37.08 6.00
C ASP A 159 1.62 37.58 5.08
N LYS A 160 1.57 37.11 3.83
CA LYS A 160 0.53 37.42 2.84
C LYS A 160 -0.61 36.40 2.79
N LEU A 161 -0.61 35.39 3.64
CA LEU A 161 -1.75 34.50 3.82
C LEU A 161 -2.97 35.28 4.33
N PHE A 162 -4.16 34.68 4.29
CA PHE A 162 -5.39 35.27 4.85
C PHE A 162 -5.20 35.72 6.30
N VAL A 163 -4.46 34.92 7.08
CA VAL A 163 -3.90 35.28 8.38
C VAL A 163 -2.41 34.95 8.34
N PRO A 164 -1.51 35.91 8.67
CA PRO A 164 -0.05 35.66 8.78
C PRO A 164 0.26 34.48 9.66
N PHE A 165 1.16 33.59 9.19
CA PHE A 165 1.36 32.27 9.76
C PHE A 165 2.84 31.96 10.01
N ARG A 166 3.09 31.22 11.09
CA ARG A 166 4.37 30.57 11.37
C ARG A 166 4.12 29.11 11.73
N CYS A 167 4.94 28.20 11.19
CA CYS A 167 4.99 26.85 11.71
C CYS A 167 6.42 26.44 12.06
N ILE A 168 6.52 25.49 12.99
CA ILE A 168 7.80 25.06 13.54
C ILE A 168 8.10 23.65 13.06
N ALA A 169 9.32 23.48 12.54
CA ALA A 169 9.94 22.19 12.31
C ALA A 169 11.21 22.05 13.16
N SER A 170 11.89 20.91 13.09
CA SER A 170 13.08 20.60 13.88
C SER A 170 14.25 20.17 13.00
N ASP A 171 15.39 20.83 13.16
CA ASP A 171 16.69 20.38 12.68
C ASP A 171 17.35 19.51 13.76
N VAL A 172 17.20 18.20 13.63
CA VAL A 172 17.71 17.26 14.64
C VAL A 172 19.24 17.17 14.64
N TYR A 173 19.88 17.44 13.49
CA TYR A 173 21.34 17.43 13.40
C TYR A 173 21.96 18.58 14.17
N ASN A 174 21.47 19.80 13.96
CA ASN A 174 21.96 21.02 14.67
C ASN A 174 21.24 21.27 16.01
N LYS A 175 20.27 20.39 16.38
CA LYS A 175 19.49 20.47 17.64
C LYS A 175 18.82 21.84 17.87
N LYS A 176 18.14 22.35 16.85
CA LYS A 176 17.45 23.64 16.91
C LYS A 176 16.08 23.58 16.22
N GLN A 177 15.19 24.47 16.64
CA GLN A 177 13.93 24.70 15.92
C GLN A 177 14.20 25.41 14.58
N LEU A 178 13.33 25.11 13.60
CA LEU A 178 13.25 25.79 12.32
C LEU A 178 11.94 26.55 12.26
N VAL A 179 12.02 27.87 12.14
CA VAL A 179 10.84 28.73 12.00
C VAL A 179 10.56 28.90 10.52
N MET A 180 9.43 28.34 10.06
CA MET A 180 8.98 28.38 8.68
C MET A 180 8.06 29.59 8.50
N LYS A 181 8.45 30.55 7.66
CA LYS A 181 7.73 31.81 7.39
C LYS A 181 7.62 32.14 5.91
N GLU A 182 8.34 31.39 5.06
CA GLU A 182 8.40 31.57 3.62
C GLU A 182 8.71 30.24 2.92
N GLY A 183 8.53 30.17 1.61
CA GLY A 183 8.77 29.01 0.78
C GLY A 183 7.48 28.27 0.39
N ASP A 184 7.57 26.95 0.18
CA ASP A 184 6.41 26.12 -0.05
C ASP A 184 5.68 25.84 1.27
N LEU A 185 4.40 26.24 1.34
CA LEU A 185 3.58 26.07 2.54
C LEU A 185 3.31 24.59 2.84
N GLY A 186 3.18 23.78 1.80
CA GLY A 186 3.00 22.34 1.93
C GLY A 186 4.20 21.68 2.56
N ASP A 187 5.40 22.01 2.10
CA ASP A 187 6.66 21.50 2.67
C ASP A 187 6.85 21.95 4.11
N ALA A 188 6.55 23.21 4.42
CA ALA A 188 6.65 23.74 5.78
C ALA A 188 5.75 22.98 6.76
N VAL A 189 4.48 22.79 6.41
CA VAL A 189 3.52 22.03 7.23
C VAL A 189 3.89 20.55 7.29
N ARG A 190 4.36 19.97 6.17
CA ARG A 190 4.81 18.59 6.09
C ARG A 190 6.00 18.33 7.00
N ALA A 191 6.96 19.25 7.05
CA ALA A 191 8.10 19.19 7.98
C ALA A 191 7.62 19.21 9.44
N SER A 192 6.74 20.18 9.75
CA SER A 192 6.22 20.39 11.10
C SER A 192 5.50 19.17 11.69
N MET A 193 4.92 18.30 10.85
CA MET A 193 4.19 17.09 11.27
C MET A 193 5.00 15.78 11.13
N SER A 194 6.26 15.84 10.69
CA SER A 194 7.09 14.65 10.45
C SER A 194 7.61 14.02 11.73
N PHE A 195 6.70 13.45 12.53
CA PHE A 195 7.07 12.77 13.78
C PHE A 195 7.92 11.53 13.48
N PRO A 196 9.08 11.37 14.15
CA PRO A 196 10.00 10.26 13.91
C PRO A 196 9.32 8.89 13.99
N PHE A 197 9.72 7.97 13.10
CA PHE A 197 9.17 6.62 12.92
C PHE A 197 7.73 6.57 12.39
N MET A 198 6.86 7.52 12.68
CA MET A 198 5.50 7.55 12.16
C MET A 198 5.47 8.06 10.72
N PHE A 199 6.09 9.21 10.48
CA PHE A 199 6.15 9.85 9.18
C PHE A 199 7.60 10.05 8.73
N LYS A 200 7.82 9.92 7.43
CA LYS A 200 9.14 10.17 6.84
C LYS A 200 9.46 11.66 6.89
N PRO A 201 10.67 12.06 7.38
CA PRO A 201 11.11 13.44 7.34
C PRO A 201 11.27 13.92 5.89
N ILE A 202 11.22 15.23 5.69
CA ILE A 202 11.48 15.86 4.39
C ILE A 202 12.74 16.73 4.46
N GLU A 203 13.32 16.96 3.28
CA GLU A 203 14.51 17.80 3.14
C GLU A 203 14.09 19.18 2.64
N ILE A 204 14.36 20.21 3.45
CA ILE A 204 14.15 21.62 3.13
C ILE A 204 15.51 22.32 3.25
N ASP A 205 15.93 22.99 2.19
CA ASP A 205 17.21 23.73 2.12
C ASP A 205 18.42 22.89 2.59
N ASN A 206 18.51 21.64 2.16
CA ASN A 206 19.52 20.66 2.55
C ASN A 206 19.50 20.28 4.05
N VAL A 207 18.44 20.59 4.78
CA VAL A 207 18.23 20.19 6.17
C VAL A 207 17.13 19.12 6.22
N LEU A 208 17.42 18.00 6.84
CA LEU A 208 16.40 16.97 7.08
C LEU A 208 15.51 17.39 8.25
N ALA A 209 14.32 17.88 7.93
CA ALA A 209 13.39 18.48 8.87
C ALA A 209 12.42 17.43 9.44
N TYR A 210 12.21 17.50 10.75
CA TYR A 210 11.33 16.65 11.54
C TYR A 210 10.25 17.49 12.25
N ASP A 211 9.31 16.81 12.92
CA ASP A 211 8.24 17.44 13.70
C ASP A 211 8.78 18.49 14.67
N GLY A 212 8.16 19.66 14.63
CA GLY A 212 8.56 20.80 15.46
C GLY A 212 8.42 20.54 16.96
N GLY A 213 7.55 19.62 17.35
CA GLY A 213 7.34 19.22 18.74
C GLY A 213 8.58 18.64 19.42
N ILE A 214 9.61 18.28 18.67
CA ILE A 214 10.90 17.83 19.24
C ILE A 214 11.56 18.93 20.04
N TYR A 215 11.56 20.19 19.57
CA TYR A 215 12.24 21.33 20.23
C TYR A 215 11.29 22.41 20.68
N ASN A 216 10.17 22.65 19.99
CA ASN A 216 9.20 23.69 20.35
C ASN A 216 7.78 23.28 19.98
N ASN A 217 7.11 22.62 20.90
CA ASN A 217 5.74 22.14 20.68
C ASN A 217 4.66 23.21 20.89
N PHE A 218 5.01 24.39 21.39
CA PHE A 218 4.08 25.48 21.66
C PHE A 218 4.77 26.84 21.46
N PRO A 219 4.78 27.36 20.21
CA PRO A 219 5.66 28.45 19.77
C PRO A 219 5.19 29.87 20.21
N THR A 220 5.04 30.10 21.51
CA THR A 220 4.69 31.38 22.07
C THR A 220 5.82 32.40 21.95
N ASP A 221 7.07 31.95 22.03
CA ASP A 221 8.27 32.74 21.76
C ASP A 221 8.26 33.32 20.35
N ILE A 222 7.96 32.50 19.34
CA ILE A 222 7.88 32.91 17.93
C ILE A 222 6.70 33.88 17.71
N MET A 223 5.53 33.58 18.30
CA MET A 223 4.38 34.49 18.25
C MET A 223 4.75 35.89 18.80
N ARG A 224 5.44 35.94 19.95
CA ARG A 224 5.85 37.19 20.57
C ARG A 224 6.91 37.90 19.72
N ASP A 225 7.94 37.17 19.28
CA ASP A 225 9.15 37.80 18.73
C ASP A 225 9.00 38.19 17.25
N ASP A 226 8.16 37.46 16.46
CA ASP A 226 7.91 37.78 15.04
C ASP A 226 6.73 38.73 14.85
N PHE A 227 5.65 38.60 15.65
CA PHE A 227 4.38 39.30 15.39
C PHE A 227 4.05 40.39 16.40
N HIS A 228 4.62 40.35 17.59
CA HIS A 228 4.38 41.33 18.67
C HIS A 228 2.89 41.60 18.92
N PRO A 229 2.01 40.58 19.13
CA PRO A 229 0.60 40.80 19.40
C PRO A 229 0.34 41.43 20.76
N ASP A 230 -0.77 42.18 20.91
CA ASP A 230 -1.18 42.76 22.20
C ASP A 230 -1.71 41.68 23.15
N VAL A 231 -2.34 40.62 22.62
CA VAL A 231 -2.86 39.49 23.40
C VAL A 231 -2.59 38.20 22.67
N ILE A 232 -2.14 37.21 23.42
CA ILE A 232 -1.95 35.84 22.91
C ILE A 232 -3.05 34.94 23.47
N ILE A 233 -3.74 34.21 22.59
CA ILE A 233 -4.58 33.08 22.96
C ILE A 233 -3.79 31.81 22.69
N GLY A 234 -3.50 31.04 23.73
CA GLY A 234 -2.78 29.77 23.60
C GLY A 234 -3.67 28.56 23.79
N SER A 235 -3.53 27.57 22.92
CA SER A 235 -4.22 26.30 23.01
C SER A 235 -3.22 25.16 23.14
N VAL A 236 -3.23 24.47 24.28
CA VAL A 236 -2.34 23.37 24.62
C VAL A 236 -3.12 22.07 24.75
N VAL A 237 -2.97 21.19 23.76
CA VAL A 237 -3.63 19.87 23.68
C VAL A 237 -2.68 18.72 24.01
N SER A 238 -1.44 19.03 24.35
CA SER A 238 -0.38 18.07 24.69
C SER A 238 0.20 18.41 26.06
N THR A 239 0.96 17.49 26.61
CA THR A 239 1.72 17.65 27.84
C THR A 239 3.16 17.22 27.60
N ASN A 240 4.09 17.68 28.42
CA ASN A 240 5.44 17.15 28.38
C ASN A 240 5.42 15.63 28.63
N PRO A 241 6.34 14.86 27.99
CA PRO A 241 6.42 13.43 28.20
C PRO A 241 6.48 13.07 29.69
N THR A 242 5.67 12.11 30.09
CA THR A 242 5.71 11.55 31.43
C THR A 242 6.76 10.45 31.51
N LYS A 243 7.03 9.90 32.70
CA LYS A 243 7.97 8.80 32.87
C LYS A 243 7.64 7.65 31.90
N PRO A 244 8.62 7.18 31.10
CA PRO A 244 8.37 6.17 30.08
C PRO A 244 7.89 4.85 30.72
N LYS A 245 6.96 4.18 30.05
CA LYS A 245 6.45 2.85 30.47
C LYS A 245 7.26 1.76 29.79
N GLU A 246 7.60 0.71 30.52
CA GLU A 246 8.43 -0.41 30.03
C GLU A 246 7.85 -1.10 28.79
N ASN A 247 6.54 -1.21 28.70
CA ASN A 247 5.84 -1.93 27.63
C ASN A 247 5.21 -0.99 26.55
N ASP A 248 5.61 0.29 26.54
CA ASP A 248 5.09 1.30 25.61
C ASP A 248 6.25 1.94 24.84
N LEU A 249 6.56 1.36 23.66
CA LEU A 249 7.65 1.82 22.80
C LEU A 249 7.48 3.28 22.38
N MET A 250 6.24 3.73 22.12
CA MET A 250 5.99 5.12 21.70
C MET A 250 6.33 6.10 22.83
N SER A 251 5.90 5.80 24.05
CA SER A 251 6.27 6.58 25.24
C SER A 251 7.78 6.63 25.48
N GLN A 252 8.50 5.55 25.18
CA GLN A 252 9.97 5.52 25.30
C GLN A 252 10.62 6.41 24.22
N ILE A 253 10.14 6.32 22.98
CA ILE A 253 10.63 7.17 21.85
C ILE A 253 10.37 8.65 22.15
N GLU A 254 9.14 9.01 22.58
CA GLU A 254 8.82 10.39 22.95
C GLU A 254 9.80 10.93 23.99
N ASN A 255 10.08 10.16 25.04
CA ASN A 255 11.04 10.57 26.08
C ASN A 255 12.48 10.69 25.58
N MET A 256 12.88 9.94 24.56
CA MET A 256 14.23 9.99 23.98
C MET A 256 14.41 11.16 23.01
N VAL A 257 13.34 11.56 22.32
CA VAL A 257 13.41 12.48 21.17
C VAL A 257 12.92 13.88 21.55
N MET A 258 11.79 13.99 22.28
CA MET A 258 11.15 15.27 22.58
C MET A 258 11.80 15.98 23.77
N GLN A 259 12.10 17.27 23.59
CA GLN A 259 12.52 18.13 24.69
C GLN A 259 11.31 18.65 25.47
N LYS A 260 11.56 19.10 26.69
CA LYS A 260 10.52 19.75 27.51
C LYS A 260 10.16 21.09 26.89
N THR A 261 8.88 21.27 26.60
CA THR A 261 8.31 22.52 26.09
C THR A 261 7.79 23.37 27.26
N ASP A 262 7.99 24.65 27.18
CA ASP A 262 7.32 25.61 28.06
C ASP A 262 5.90 25.89 27.51
N TYR A 263 4.89 25.36 28.19
CA TYR A 263 3.50 25.57 27.88
C TYR A 263 2.84 26.71 28.62
N SER A 264 3.60 27.71 29.01
CA SER A 264 3.09 28.86 29.76
C SER A 264 2.93 30.11 28.88
N ILE A 265 1.97 30.95 29.24
CA ILE A 265 1.81 32.30 28.76
C ILE A 265 1.72 33.18 30.00
N PRO A 266 2.57 34.23 30.16
CA PRO A 266 2.42 35.18 31.26
C PRO A 266 1.00 35.79 31.27
N ASP A 267 0.38 35.89 32.44
CA ASP A 267 -0.97 36.45 32.59
C ASP A 267 -1.11 37.84 31.99
N SER A 268 -0.07 38.65 32.01
CA SER A 268 -0.05 39.98 31.38
C SER A 268 -0.12 39.94 29.86
N MET A 269 0.27 38.82 29.22
CA MET A 269 0.40 38.69 27.76
C MET A 269 -0.76 37.94 27.10
N GLY A 270 -1.50 37.14 27.86
CA GLY A 270 -2.51 36.36 27.16
C GLY A 270 -3.35 35.42 28.02
N ILE A 271 -4.06 34.52 27.35
CA ILE A 271 -4.96 33.54 27.91
C ILE A 271 -4.51 32.17 27.48
N LEU A 272 -4.31 31.26 28.43
CA LEU A 272 -3.93 29.88 28.17
C LEU A 272 -5.09 28.94 28.39
N MET A 273 -5.40 28.13 27.37
CA MET A 273 -6.36 27.02 27.41
C MET A 273 -5.58 25.70 27.39
N THR A 274 -5.65 24.94 28.46
CA THR A 274 -5.05 23.62 28.56
C THR A 274 -6.12 22.55 28.59
N PHE A 275 -5.84 21.45 27.92
CA PHE A 275 -6.74 20.32 27.82
C PHE A 275 -6.07 19.05 28.34
N LYS A 276 -6.84 18.24 29.06
CA LYS A 276 -6.42 16.90 29.48
C LYS A 276 -7.35 15.89 28.85
N TYR A 277 -6.79 14.86 28.28
CA TYR A 277 -7.53 13.82 27.59
C TYR A 277 -7.27 12.47 28.25
N ASP A 278 -8.35 11.77 28.58
CA ASP A 278 -8.27 10.39 29.02
C ASP A 278 -8.49 9.47 27.82
N ASN A 279 -7.55 8.56 27.57
CA ASN A 279 -7.65 7.54 26.51
C ASN A 279 -7.81 8.08 25.06
N VAL A 280 -7.14 9.15 24.71
CA VAL A 280 -7.00 9.62 23.31
C VAL A 280 -5.58 9.38 22.81
N ASN A 281 -5.43 8.52 21.80
CA ASN A 281 -4.15 8.24 21.16
C ASN A 281 -3.83 9.27 20.06
N LEU A 282 -2.55 9.31 19.63
CA LEU A 282 -2.08 10.25 18.61
C LEU A 282 -2.79 10.08 17.24
N MET A 283 -3.32 8.90 16.95
CA MET A 283 -3.95 8.55 15.68
C MET A 283 -5.48 8.37 15.75
N ASP A 284 -6.12 8.77 16.84
CA ASP A 284 -7.59 8.63 17.04
C ASP A 284 -8.39 9.70 16.26
N PHE A 285 -8.08 9.88 14.98
CA PHE A 285 -8.69 10.90 14.12
C PHE A 285 -10.19 10.72 13.90
N GLN A 286 -10.72 9.51 14.12
CA GLN A 286 -12.17 9.27 14.04
C GLN A 286 -12.98 9.98 15.13
N ARG A 287 -12.35 10.48 16.21
CA ARG A 287 -13.00 11.18 17.32
C ARG A 287 -13.14 12.69 17.09
N ILE A 288 -13.12 13.14 15.84
CA ILE A 288 -13.11 14.58 15.51
C ILE A 288 -14.28 15.36 16.14
N ASP A 289 -15.49 14.81 16.13
CA ASP A 289 -16.66 15.50 16.69
C ASP A 289 -16.51 15.75 18.19
N GLU A 290 -16.08 14.72 18.92
CA GLU A 290 -15.85 14.81 20.36
C GLU A 290 -14.75 15.83 20.68
N LEU A 291 -13.61 15.75 19.96
CA LEU A 291 -12.47 16.63 20.21
C LEU A 291 -12.80 18.12 19.86
N HIS A 292 -13.52 18.33 18.75
CA HIS A 292 -14.05 19.63 18.37
C HIS A 292 -14.94 20.21 19.47
N ASP A 293 -15.90 19.42 19.98
CA ASP A 293 -16.84 19.89 21.01
C ASP A 293 -16.16 20.20 22.34
N ILE A 294 -15.11 19.43 22.71
CA ILE A 294 -14.27 19.73 23.88
C ILE A 294 -13.65 21.12 23.72
N GLY A 295 -13.08 21.43 22.57
CA GLY A 295 -12.47 22.73 22.28
C GLY A 295 -13.49 23.88 22.30
N TYR A 296 -14.62 23.67 21.64
CA TYR A 296 -15.70 24.65 21.56
C TYR A 296 -16.25 24.99 22.96
N ASN A 297 -16.68 23.98 23.71
CA ASN A 297 -17.31 24.17 25.02
C ASN A 297 -16.33 24.82 26.04
N ARG A 298 -15.06 24.40 26.02
CA ARG A 298 -14.04 25.01 26.88
C ARG A 298 -13.86 26.49 26.55
N THR A 299 -13.79 26.85 25.26
CA THR A 299 -13.62 28.24 24.84
C THR A 299 -14.83 29.09 25.22
N ILE A 300 -16.04 28.56 25.04
CA ILE A 300 -17.27 29.25 25.49
C ILE A 300 -17.25 29.48 27.01
N SER A 301 -16.82 28.51 27.81
CA SER A 301 -16.73 28.68 29.27
C SER A 301 -15.74 29.75 29.71
N MET A 302 -14.77 30.09 28.86
CA MET A 302 -13.78 31.13 29.10
C MET A 302 -14.09 32.46 28.38
N MET A 303 -15.22 32.55 27.68
CA MET A 303 -15.51 33.66 26.77
C MET A 303 -15.62 35.01 27.46
N ASP A 304 -16.09 35.10 28.70
CA ASP A 304 -16.12 36.34 29.46
C ASP A 304 -14.69 36.82 29.80
N SER A 305 -13.81 35.90 30.17
CA SER A 305 -12.40 36.19 30.39
C SER A 305 -11.71 36.64 29.09
N ILE A 306 -12.01 36.01 27.98
CA ILE A 306 -11.47 36.40 26.67
C ILE A 306 -11.96 37.79 26.28
N LYS A 307 -13.28 38.06 26.43
CA LYS A 307 -13.91 39.34 26.10
C LYS A 307 -13.43 40.50 27.02
N SER A 308 -13.04 40.21 28.26
CA SER A 308 -12.49 41.23 29.18
C SER A 308 -11.09 41.70 28.80
N ARG A 309 -10.32 40.88 28.09
CA ARG A 309 -8.94 41.24 27.66
C ARG A 309 -8.88 41.69 26.21
N ILE A 310 -9.78 41.16 25.34
CA ILE A 310 -9.84 41.51 23.93
C ILE A 310 -11.07 42.38 23.72
N HIS A 311 -10.86 43.66 23.47
CA HIS A 311 -11.95 44.63 23.31
C HIS A 311 -12.36 44.79 21.85
N ARG A 312 -11.47 44.53 20.89
CA ARG A 312 -11.77 44.59 19.47
C ARG A 312 -12.68 43.42 19.06
N ARG A 313 -13.62 43.73 18.17
CA ARG A 313 -14.56 42.75 17.62
C ARG A 313 -14.51 42.79 16.12
N VAL A 314 -14.64 41.61 15.51
CA VAL A 314 -14.71 41.43 14.04
C VAL A 314 -15.96 40.61 13.71
N ASN A 315 -16.87 41.22 12.94
CA ASN A 315 -18.09 40.56 12.55
C ASN A 315 -17.80 39.31 11.70
N LEU A 316 -18.48 38.21 11.99
CA LEU A 316 -18.32 36.93 11.30
C LEU A 316 -18.61 37.06 9.79
N ASP A 317 -19.59 37.87 9.38
CA ASP A 317 -19.88 38.06 7.96
C ASP A 317 -18.76 38.78 7.22
N ASN A 318 -18.05 39.71 7.89
CA ASN A 318 -16.86 40.33 7.34
C ASN A 318 -15.70 39.32 7.19
N ILE A 319 -15.56 38.40 8.14
CA ILE A 319 -14.57 37.32 8.03
C ILE A 319 -14.90 36.44 6.85
N ARG A 320 -16.16 36.04 6.69
CA ARG A 320 -16.64 35.19 5.56
C ARG A 320 -16.40 35.88 4.22
N LEU A 321 -16.72 37.17 4.11
CA LEU A 321 -16.51 37.95 2.88
C LEU A 321 -15.00 38.03 2.55
N ARG A 322 -14.17 38.41 3.50
CA ARG A 322 -12.70 38.50 3.32
C ARG A 322 -12.13 37.14 2.90
N ARG A 323 -12.59 36.06 3.50
CA ARG A 323 -12.19 34.68 3.19
C ARG A 323 -12.56 34.31 1.75
N MET A 324 -13.78 34.64 1.34
CA MET A 324 -14.25 34.41 -0.04
C MET A 324 -13.38 35.18 -1.04
N VAL A 325 -13.16 36.48 -0.80
CA VAL A 325 -12.30 37.32 -1.66
C VAL A 325 -10.88 36.80 -1.71
N TYR A 326 -10.29 36.40 -0.58
CA TYR A 326 -8.95 35.84 -0.56
C TYR A 326 -8.83 34.55 -1.38
N ARG A 327 -9.77 33.60 -1.18
CA ARG A 327 -9.75 32.32 -1.92
C ARG A 327 -10.10 32.47 -3.40
N SER A 328 -10.85 33.52 -3.80
CA SER A 328 -11.11 33.79 -5.22
C SER A 328 -9.85 34.19 -6.02
N ASN A 329 -8.78 34.57 -5.33
CA ASN A 329 -7.49 34.88 -5.95
C ASN A 329 -6.60 33.64 -6.15
N PHE A 330 -7.07 32.45 -5.75
CA PHE A 330 -6.29 31.23 -5.94
C PHE A 330 -6.28 30.87 -7.42
N PRO A 331 -5.07 30.73 -8.05
CA PRO A 331 -5.01 30.25 -9.42
C PRO A 331 -5.52 28.82 -9.52
N GLU A 332 -6.11 28.49 -10.67
CA GLU A 332 -6.58 27.12 -10.92
C GLU A 332 -5.38 26.17 -11.03
N LEU A 333 -5.47 24.98 -10.40
CA LEU A 333 -4.39 24.00 -10.40
C LEU A 333 -4.34 23.26 -11.74
N ARG A 334 -3.74 23.92 -12.74
CA ARG A 334 -3.48 23.40 -14.10
C ARG A 334 -1.98 23.33 -14.33
N PHE A 335 -1.48 22.22 -14.84
CA PHE A 335 -0.07 21.98 -15.07
C PHE A 335 0.28 22.05 -16.55
N LYS A 336 1.48 22.52 -16.87
CA LYS A 336 1.97 22.62 -18.25
C LYS A 336 3.27 21.84 -18.47
N ASN A 337 4.27 22.06 -17.65
CA ASN A 337 5.58 21.44 -17.78
C ASN A 337 5.81 20.38 -16.70
N ILE A 338 6.63 19.37 -17.02
CA ILE A 338 7.09 18.36 -16.07
C ILE A 338 8.61 18.41 -16.02
N ILE A 339 9.15 18.77 -14.86
CA ILE A 339 10.57 18.85 -14.58
C ILE A 339 10.91 17.71 -13.60
N ILE A 340 11.91 16.91 -13.92
CA ILE A 340 12.26 15.72 -13.14
C ILE A 340 13.71 15.83 -12.67
N ASP A 341 13.90 15.81 -11.35
CA ASP A 341 15.19 15.82 -10.69
C ASP A 341 15.51 14.46 -10.10
N GLY A 342 16.81 14.11 -9.98
CA GLY A 342 17.26 12.83 -9.43
C GLY A 342 17.33 11.68 -10.43
N ALA A 343 17.14 11.99 -11.75
CA ALA A 343 17.19 11.02 -12.84
C ALA A 343 18.02 11.54 -14.03
N ASN A 344 18.67 10.65 -14.76
CA ASN A 344 19.40 11.02 -15.97
C ASN A 344 18.44 11.32 -17.14
N PRO A 345 18.90 11.96 -18.25
CA PRO A 345 18.03 12.37 -19.36
C PRO A 345 17.22 11.21 -19.99
N GLN A 346 17.76 10.00 -20.04
CA GLN A 346 17.07 8.83 -20.60
C GLN A 346 15.94 8.36 -19.67
N GLN A 347 16.21 8.34 -18.36
CA GLN A 347 15.22 8.03 -17.33
C GLN A 347 14.10 9.08 -17.26
N GLN A 348 14.46 10.37 -17.39
CA GLN A 348 13.48 11.46 -17.47
C GLN A 348 12.57 11.29 -18.69
N ALA A 349 13.12 10.92 -19.85
CA ALA A 349 12.34 10.69 -21.06
C ALA A 349 11.33 9.52 -20.88
N TYR A 350 11.74 8.44 -20.23
CA TYR A 350 10.85 7.34 -19.89
C TYR A 350 9.74 7.79 -18.91
N MET A 351 10.13 8.48 -17.82
CA MET A 351 9.19 8.94 -16.80
C MET A 351 8.16 9.92 -17.36
N LYS A 352 8.57 10.86 -18.20
CA LYS A 352 7.66 11.81 -18.87
C LYS A 352 6.63 11.09 -19.74
N LYS A 353 7.05 10.10 -20.53
CA LYS A 353 6.16 9.28 -21.37
C LYS A 353 5.20 8.42 -20.54
N GLU A 354 5.66 7.89 -19.42
CA GLU A 354 4.83 7.09 -18.53
C GLU A 354 3.82 7.96 -17.79
N PHE A 355 4.24 9.16 -17.40
CA PHE A 355 3.41 10.11 -16.67
C PHE A 355 2.32 10.71 -17.55
N HIS A 356 2.69 11.26 -18.69
CA HIS A 356 1.78 12.00 -19.57
C HIS A 356 1.91 11.56 -21.02
N LYS A 357 0.76 11.36 -21.68
CA LYS A 357 0.70 10.79 -23.03
C LYS A 357 0.82 11.81 -24.18
N SER A 358 0.85 13.11 -23.89
CA SER A 358 0.86 14.15 -24.92
C SER A 358 1.84 15.27 -24.55
N ASP A 359 2.82 15.51 -25.42
CA ASP A 359 3.65 16.70 -25.35
C ASP A 359 2.77 17.94 -25.60
N ASN A 360 2.89 19.00 -24.82
CA ASN A 360 2.26 20.32 -24.96
C ASN A 360 0.75 20.48 -24.63
N LYS A 361 0.11 19.60 -23.91
CA LYS A 361 -1.22 19.86 -23.36
C LYS A 361 -1.14 20.13 -21.86
N GLU A 362 -1.86 21.16 -21.46
CA GLU A 362 -2.16 21.35 -20.03
C GLU A 362 -2.85 20.10 -19.48
N PHE A 363 -2.55 19.75 -18.24
CA PHE A 363 -3.13 18.61 -17.57
C PHE A 363 -3.61 18.98 -16.15
N THR A 364 -4.61 18.28 -15.69
CA THR A 364 -5.29 18.55 -14.43
C THR A 364 -4.59 17.84 -13.25
N TYR A 365 -5.02 18.16 -12.02
CA TYR A 365 -4.59 17.43 -10.82
C TYR A 365 -4.95 15.94 -10.88
N GLU A 366 -6.08 15.58 -11.48
CA GLU A 366 -6.47 14.17 -11.66
C GLU A 366 -5.50 13.43 -12.62
N ASP A 367 -5.08 14.09 -13.69
CA ASP A 367 -4.06 13.55 -14.60
C ASP A 367 -2.71 13.37 -13.88
N LEU A 368 -2.33 14.36 -13.06
CA LEU A 368 -1.16 14.29 -12.19
C LEU A 368 -1.25 13.08 -11.27
N LYS A 369 -2.37 12.89 -10.59
CA LYS A 369 -2.60 11.79 -9.67
C LYS A 369 -2.44 10.43 -10.36
N GLN A 370 -3.03 10.27 -11.54
CA GLN A 370 -2.88 9.05 -12.35
C GLN A 370 -1.44 8.80 -12.78
N GLY A 371 -0.75 9.82 -13.30
CA GLY A 371 0.66 9.75 -13.71
C GLY A 371 1.59 9.41 -12.55
N TYR A 372 1.37 10.04 -11.40
CA TYR A 372 2.13 9.83 -10.18
C TYR A 372 2.07 8.38 -9.68
N PHE A 373 0.86 7.81 -9.55
CA PHE A 373 0.71 6.42 -9.13
C PHE A 373 1.20 5.42 -10.19
N ARG A 374 1.12 5.78 -11.45
CA ARG A 374 1.67 4.96 -12.54
C ARG A 374 3.19 4.89 -12.45
N LEU A 375 3.87 6.01 -12.22
CA LEU A 375 5.33 6.04 -12.00
C LEU A 375 5.73 5.25 -10.75
N LEU A 376 5.04 5.44 -9.62
CA LEU A 376 5.33 4.72 -8.36
C LEU A 376 5.06 3.22 -8.43
N SER A 377 4.33 2.76 -9.44
CA SER A 377 4.21 1.32 -9.71
C SER A 377 5.47 0.70 -10.32
N ASP A 378 6.43 1.52 -10.77
CA ASP A 378 7.72 1.07 -11.28
C ASP A 378 8.66 0.78 -10.11
N LYS A 379 9.21 -0.44 -10.06
CA LYS A 379 10.06 -0.91 -8.98
C LYS A 379 11.39 -0.15 -8.84
N MET A 380 11.83 0.52 -9.92
CA MET A 380 13.05 1.33 -9.89
C MET A 380 12.84 2.70 -9.26
N ILE A 381 11.61 3.07 -8.97
CA ILE A 381 11.27 4.36 -8.38
C ILE A 381 10.82 4.11 -6.94
N SER A 382 11.67 4.52 -5.98
CA SER A 382 11.37 4.34 -4.54
C SER A 382 10.51 5.45 -3.97
N GLU A 383 10.66 6.66 -4.49
CA GLU A 383 9.97 7.83 -3.99
C GLU A 383 9.85 8.90 -5.08
N ILE A 384 8.74 9.62 -5.05
CA ILE A 384 8.51 10.84 -5.82
C ILE A 384 7.95 11.89 -4.87
N ILE A 385 8.59 13.04 -4.80
CA ILE A 385 8.08 14.21 -4.07
C ILE A 385 7.69 15.24 -5.13
N PRO A 386 6.38 15.47 -5.34
CA PRO A 386 5.90 16.43 -6.31
C PRO A 386 5.80 17.82 -5.69
N HIS A 387 6.19 18.87 -6.45
CA HIS A 387 5.98 20.27 -6.12
C HIS A 387 5.32 20.96 -7.30
N ALA A 388 4.38 21.84 -7.03
CA ALA A 388 3.71 22.66 -8.04
C ALA A 388 4.22 24.10 -7.92
N ILE A 389 5.02 24.54 -8.87
CA ILE A 389 5.59 25.89 -8.91
C ILE A 389 4.76 26.74 -9.87
N TYR A 390 4.10 27.76 -9.35
CA TYR A 390 3.24 28.62 -10.14
C TYR A 390 4.04 29.52 -11.08
N ASN A 391 3.67 29.53 -12.35
CA ASN A 391 4.19 30.42 -13.39
C ASN A 391 3.15 31.51 -13.70
N PRO A 392 3.37 32.76 -13.26
CA PRO A 392 2.42 33.86 -13.48
C PRO A 392 2.33 34.31 -14.94
N GLU A 393 3.30 33.97 -15.81
CA GLU A 393 3.27 34.35 -17.22
C GLU A 393 2.22 33.56 -18.01
N ASP A 394 2.07 32.30 -17.67
CA ASP A 394 1.15 31.35 -18.33
C ASP A 394 -0.14 31.07 -17.54
N ASP A 395 -0.25 31.55 -16.30
CA ASP A 395 -1.31 31.19 -15.33
C ASP A 395 -1.45 29.67 -15.17
N THR A 396 -0.32 28.97 -15.13
CA THR A 396 -0.23 27.51 -14.96
C THR A 396 0.84 27.15 -13.93
N TYR A 397 0.95 25.87 -13.62
CA TYR A 397 1.99 25.35 -12.74
C TYR A 397 2.99 24.49 -13.51
N ASP A 398 4.26 24.63 -13.19
CA ASP A 398 5.30 23.67 -13.53
C ASP A 398 5.33 22.58 -12.44
N LEU A 399 5.19 21.32 -12.87
CA LEU A 399 5.27 20.17 -11.98
C LEU A 399 6.73 19.73 -11.83
N HIS A 400 7.31 19.97 -10.67
CA HIS A 400 8.62 19.45 -10.30
C HIS A 400 8.49 18.13 -9.56
N LEU A 401 9.17 17.08 -10.05
CA LEU A 401 9.21 15.77 -9.45
C LEU A 401 10.62 15.47 -8.95
N LYS A 402 10.86 15.50 -7.64
CA LYS A 402 12.09 15.01 -7.05
C LYS A 402 12.00 13.50 -6.90
N VAL A 403 12.72 12.77 -7.75
CA VAL A 403 12.64 11.32 -7.85
C VAL A 403 13.84 10.66 -7.18
N LYS A 404 13.59 9.65 -6.39
CA LYS A 404 14.61 8.77 -5.84
C LYS A 404 14.51 7.40 -6.49
N LEU A 405 15.61 6.96 -7.08
CA LEU A 405 15.70 5.66 -7.72
C LEU A 405 16.21 4.59 -6.74
N GLU A 406 15.77 3.36 -6.97
CA GLU A 406 16.26 2.17 -6.28
C GLU A 406 17.58 1.68 -6.88
N ASN A 407 18.31 0.90 -6.11
CA ASN A 407 19.50 0.20 -6.58
C ASN A 407 19.14 -0.88 -7.60
N ASN A 408 20.04 -1.11 -8.57
CA ASN A 408 19.81 -1.99 -9.71
C ASN A 408 19.73 -3.47 -9.35
N PHE A 409 20.44 -3.92 -8.32
CA PHE A 409 20.50 -5.32 -7.91
C PHE A 409 19.64 -5.56 -6.67
N ALA A 410 18.97 -6.72 -6.64
CA ALA A 410 18.28 -7.16 -5.44
C ALA A 410 18.48 -8.65 -5.19
N VAL A 411 18.63 -9.00 -3.91
CA VAL A 411 18.57 -10.37 -3.38
C VAL A 411 17.25 -10.52 -2.65
N ARG A 412 16.47 -11.51 -3.04
CA ARG A 412 15.17 -11.83 -2.47
C ARG A 412 15.26 -13.14 -1.71
N LEU A 413 14.90 -13.11 -0.45
CA LEU A 413 14.93 -14.26 0.45
C LEU A 413 13.54 -14.54 0.96
N GLY A 414 13.18 -15.81 1.10
CA GLY A 414 11.88 -16.18 1.61
C GLY A 414 11.68 -17.69 1.69
N GLY A 415 10.45 -18.10 1.68
CA GLY A 415 10.09 -19.50 1.74
C GLY A 415 8.80 -19.73 2.50
N ASN A 416 8.63 -20.94 2.99
CA ASN A 416 7.54 -21.35 3.85
C ASN A 416 8.02 -22.49 4.74
N ILE A 417 7.81 -22.37 6.02
CA ILE A 417 8.09 -23.42 7.02
C ILE A 417 6.77 -23.95 7.52
N SER A 418 6.53 -25.23 7.35
CA SER A 418 5.26 -25.84 7.73
C SER A 418 5.47 -27.24 8.26
N THR A 419 4.61 -27.67 9.15
CA THR A 419 4.50 -29.07 9.58
C THR A 419 3.95 -29.98 8.47
N SER A 420 3.41 -29.37 7.40
CA SER A 420 2.98 -30.06 6.17
C SER A 420 4.10 -30.21 5.15
N ASN A 421 3.75 -30.69 3.97
CA ASN A 421 4.70 -30.87 2.86
C ASN A 421 5.10 -29.55 2.16
N SER A 422 4.57 -28.39 2.59
CA SER A 422 4.80 -27.08 1.95
C SER A 422 6.09 -26.38 2.37
N ASN A 423 7.01 -27.09 3.03
CA ASN A 423 8.33 -26.55 3.39
C ASN A 423 9.13 -26.23 2.13
N GLN A 424 9.60 -24.99 2.03
CA GLN A 424 10.43 -24.53 0.94
C GLN A 424 11.30 -23.33 1.34
N ILE A 425 12.48 -23.24 0.75
CA ILE A 425 13.36 -22.08 0.81
C ILE A 425 13.30 -21.40 -0.57
N TYR A 426 13.23 -20.09 -0.58
CA TYR A 426 13.24 -19.27 -1.78
C TYR A 426 14.45 -18.35 -1.78
N LEU A 427 15.16 -18.32 -2.90
CA LEU A 427 16.24 -17.39 -3.19
C LEU A 427 16.00 -16.80 -4.58
N GLY A 428 15.94 -15.47 -4.68
CA GLY A 428 15.82 -14.75 -5.93
C GLY A 428 16.95 -13.75 -6.10
N LEU A 429 17.46 -13.64 -7.32
CA LEU A 429 18.38 -12.60 -7.76
C LEU A 429 17.70 -11.79 -8.83
N SER A 430 17.72 -10.47 -8.73
CA SER A 430 17.22 -9.61 -9.78
C SER A 430 18.16 -8.46 -10.11
N TYR A 431 18.22 -8.13 -11.40
CA TYR A 431 18.87 -6.94 -11.93
C TYR A 431 17.83 -6.11 -12.66
N GLN A 432 17.74 -4.82 -12.34
CA GLN A 432 16.82 -3.89 -12.95
C GLN A 432 17.58 -2.69 -13.48
N ASP A 433 17.19 -2.20 -14.64
CA ASP A 433 17.78 -1.02 -15.28
C ASP A 433 16.69 -0.18 -15.93
N LEU A 434 16.71 1.11 -15.61
CA LEU A 434 15.78 2.10 -16.15
C LEU A 434 16.52 3.09 -17.03
N ASN A 435 16.15 3.11 -18.30
CA ASN A 435 16.64 4.05 -19.29
C ASN A 435 15.47 4.55 -20.14
N TYR A 436 15.51 4.46 -21.47
CA TYR A 436 14.34 4.73 -22.34
C TYR A 436 13.22 3.70 -22.19
N TYR A 437 13.52 2.56 -21.59
CA TYR A 437 12.61 1.47 -21.24
C TYR A 437 13.11 0.78 -19.97
N ALA A 438 12.20 0.15 -19.23
CA ALA A 438 12.57 -0.59 -18.03
C ALA A 438 12.91 -2.03 -18.37
N LYS A 439 14.09 -2.51 -17.95
CA LYS A 439 14.54 -3.90 -18.08
C LYS A 439 14.59 -4.56 -16.72
N GLU A 440 14.24 -5.84 -16.68
CA GLU A 440 14.33 -6.64 -15.49
C GLU A 440 14.78 -8.07 -15.83
N PHE A 441 15.80 -8.55 -15.16
CA PHE A 441 16.27 -9.93 -15.23
C PHE A 441 16.14 -10.55 -13.86
N ILE A 442 15.50 -11.71 -13.79
CA ILE A 442 15.24 -12.42 -12.55
C ILE A 442 15.71 -13.85 -12.69
N LEU A 443 16.42 -14.35 -11.68
CA LEU A 443 16.75 -15.76 -11.50
C LEU A 443 16.25 -16.18 -10.12
N ASP A 444 15.23 -17.05 -10.10
CA ASP A 444 14.60 -17.55 -8.89
C ASP A 444 14.90 -19.02 -8.67
N GLY A 445 15.18 -19.38 -7.44
CA GLY A 445 15.31 -20.76 -6.98
C GLY A 445 14.36 -21.05 -5.82
N GLN A 446 13.66 -22.17 -5.90
CA GLN A 446 12.83 -22.72 -4.82
C GLN A 446 13.29 -24.14 -4.54
N LEU A 447 13.63 -24.43 -3.29
CA LEU A 447 14.04 -25.74 -2.82
C LEU A 447 13.12 -26.18 -1.70
N GLY A 448 12.38 -27.24 -1.93
CA GLY A 448 11.42 -27.77 -0.98
C GLY A 448 11.38 -29.29 -0.96
N LYS A 449 10.60 -29.83 -0.03
CA LYS A 449 10.46 -31.27 0.11
C LYS A 449 9.72 -31.90 -1.09
N VAL A 450 8.66 -31.24 -1.53
CA VAL A 450 7.78 -31.71 -2.62
C VAL A 450 8.04 -30.97 -3.91
N TYR A 451 8.34 -29.67 -3.86
CA TYR A 451 8.49 -28.83 -5.02
C TYR A 451 9.87 -28.17 -5.07
N ASN A 452 10.56 -28.37 -6.18
CA ASN A 452 11.82 -27.69 -6.50
C ASN A 452 11.66 -26.98 -7.83
N ASN A 453 12.19 -25.76 -7.94
CA ASN A 453 12.09 -24.96 -9.15
C ASN A 453 13.31 -24.05 -9.32
N VAL A 454 13.75 -23.88 -10.56
CA VAL A 454 14.62 -22.80 -10.99
C VAL A 454 13.94 -22.11 -12.16
N GLN A 455 13.78 -20.79 -12.06
CA GLN A 455 13.11 -19.97 -13.08
C GLN A 455 13.99 -18.79 -13.46
N PHE A 456 14.11 -18.55 -14.73
CA PHE A 456 14.68 -17.34 -15.30
C PHE A 456 13.59 -16.52 -15.96
N MET A 457 13.61 -15.20 -15.77
CA MET A 457 12.73 -14.26 -16.48
C MET A 457 13.54 -13.06 -16.96
N ALA A 458 13.40 -12.72 -18.24
CA ALA A 458 13.81 -11.45 -18.81
C ALA A 458 12.57 -10.65 -19.20
N LYS A 459 12.46 -9.42 -18.74
CA LYS A 459 11.32 -8.52 -18.95
C LYS A 459 11.79 -7.18 -19.49
N ILE A 460 11.06 -6.62 -20.44
CA ILE A 460 11.26 -5.26 -20.97
C ILE A 460 9.90 -4.56 -21.02
N ASP A 461 9.77 -3.42 -20.33
CA ASP A 461 8.59 -2.59 -20.35
C ASP A 461 8.84 -1.32 -21.16
N PHE A 462 7.94 -1.03 -22.11
CA PHE A 462 7.97 0.15 -22.95
C PHE A 462 6.88 1.14 -22.52
N ALA A 463 7.27 2.38 -22.24
CA ALA A 463 6.37 3.50 -22.00
C ALA A 463 5.86 4.07 -23.33
N THR A 464 5.03 3.32 -24.04
CA THR A 464 4.38 3.72 -25.29
C THR A 464 2.95 4.24 -25.02
N ALA A 465 2.26 4.75 -26.03
CA ALA A 465 0.88 5.20 -25.91
C ALA A 465 -0.02 4.10 -25.29
N ILE A 466 0.21 2.83 -25.66
CA ILE A 466 -0.30 1.64 -24.96
C ILE A 466 0.91 0.97 -24.33
N PRO A 467 1.12 1.09 -23.00
CA PRO A 467 2.24 0.44 -22.33
C PRO A 467 2.30 -1.05 -22.63
N THR A 468 3.46 -1.53 -23.03
CA THR A 468 3.63 -2.92 -23.49
C THR A 468 4.79 -3.56 -22.75
N SER A 469 4.59 -4.80 -22.29
CA SER A 469 5.59 -5.61 -21.58
C SER A 469 5.91 -6.86 -22.37
N TYR A 470 7.18 -7.10 -22.67
CA TYR A 470 7.66 -8.36 -23.25
C TYR A 470 8.38 -9.16 -22.17
N ARG A 471 8.07 -10.46 -22.08
CA ARG A 471 8.69 -11.37 -21.11
C ARG A 471 9.11 -12.66 -21.77
N LEU A 472 10.34 -13.07 -21.51
CA LEU A 472 10.86 -14.39 -21.81
C LEU A 472 10.99 -15.13 -20.47
N ILE A 473 10.33 -16.27 -20.30
CA ILE A 473 10.29 -17.05 -19.08
C ILE A 473 10.75 -18.46 -19.39
N GLY A 474 11.82 -18.91 -18.70
CA GLY A 474 12.27 -20.29 -18.72
C GLY A 474 12.18 -20.88 -17.31
N SER A 475 11.68 -22.11 -17.19
CA SER A 475 11.54 -22.78 -15.90
C SER A 475 11.87 -24.26 -15.99
N ILE A 476 12.49 -24.78 -14.94
CA ILE A 476 12.71 -26.20 -14.70
C ILE A 476 12.17 -26.49 -13.31
N SER A 477 11.18 -27.37 -13.18
CA SER A 477 10.60 -27.72 -11.89
C SER A 477 10.37 -29.23 -11.77
N THR A 478 10.40 -29.69 -10.52
CA THR A 478 10.12 -31.08 -10.14
C THR A 478 9.13 -31.07 -8.97
N PHE A 479 8.03 -31.80 -9.14
CA PHE A 479 7.11 -32.17 -8.08
C PHE A 479 7.36 -33.62 -7.69
N ASP A 480 7.71 -33.85 -6.43
CA ASP A 480 7.97 -35.17 -5.89
C ASP A 480 6.97 -35.47 -4.76
N TYR A 481 5.83 -36.01 -5.14
CA TYR A 481 4.75 -36.35 -4.21
C TYR A 481 5.06 -37.60 -3.37
N PHE A 482 6.14 -38.31 -3.67
CA PHE A 482 6.59 -39.48 -2.94
C PHE A 482 7.10 -39.17 -1.52
N LYS A 483 7.72 -37.99 -1.34
CA LYS A 483 8.33 -37.55 -0.08
C LYS A 483 7.33 -37.12 1.00
N LYS A 484 6.08 -37.54 0.90
CA LYS A 484 5.03 -37.23 1.86
C LYS A 484 5.24 -37.98 3.18
N ASP A 485 5.91 -37.38 4.18
CA ASP A 485 5.92 -37.91 5.54
C ASP A 485 4.66 -37.46 6.28
N LYS A 486 3.99 -38.43 6.91
CA LYS A 486 3.00 -38.13 7.94
C LYS A 486 3.69 -38.10 9.29
N LEU A 487 3.68 -36.98 9.99
CA LEU A 487 4.30 -36.81 11.31
C LEU A 487 3.75 -37.81 12.38
N PHE A 488 2.58 -38.40 12.14
CA PHE A 488 1.87 -39.24 13.12
C PHE A 488 1.26 -40.53 12.57
N SER A 489 1.62 -40.99 11.36
CA SER A 489 1.05 -42.23 10.79
C SER A 489 2.12 -43.12 10.17
N ARG A 490 2.31 -44.32 10.78
CA ARG A 490 3.31 -45.33 10.38
C ARG A 490 2.94 -46.21 9.18
N ASN A 491 1.70 -46.17 8.64
CA ASN A 491 1.22 -47.21 7.75
C ASN A 491 0.57 -46.71 6.47
N ASN A 492 1.28 -45.97 5.62
CA ASN A 492 0.84 -45.83 4.22
C ASN A 492 2.05 -45.77 3.30
N LYS A 493 2.20 -46.76 2.43
CA LYS A 493 3.11 -46.70 1.29
C LYS A 493 2.59 -45.58 0.38
N PRO A 494 3.36 -44.48 0.18
CA PRO A 494 2.94 -43.39 -0.69
C PRO A 494 2.88 -43.88 -2.13
N ALA A 495 1.90 -43.41 -2.92
CA ALA A 495 1.94 -43.56 -4.35
C ALA A 495 3.18 -42.78 -4.84
N PHE A 496 4.03 -43.45 -5.60
CA PHE A 496 5.17 -42.79 -6.24
C PHE A 496 4.67 -42.03 -7.46
N ASN A 497 4.60 -40.71 -7.34
CA ASN A 497 4.27 -39.81 -8.43
C ASN A 497 5.29 -38.68 -8.44
N GLN A 498 6.07 -38.61 -9.51
CA GLN A 498 7.02 -37.54 -9.76
C GLN A 498 6.67 -36.87 -11.08
N LYS A 499 6.68 -35.55 -11.11
CA LYS A 499 6.42 -34.74 -12.31
C LYS A 499 7.57 -33.78 -12.53
N ASP A 500 8.27 -33.90 -13.64
CA ASP A 500 9.31 -32.98 -14.08
C ASP A 500 8.76 -32.11 -15.20
N GLU A 501 8.84 -30.79 -15.06
CA GLU A 501 8.39 -29.83 -16.06
C GLU A 501 9.53 -28.89 -16.47
N ARG A 502 9.64 -28.67 -17.78
CA ARG A 502 10.58 -27.71 -18.37
C ARG A 502 9.85 -26.93 -19.43
N PHE A 503 9.88 -25.61 -19.38
CA PHE A 503 9.27 -24.81 -20.42
C PHE A 503 10.04 -23.54 -20.72
N LEU A 504 9.86 -23.04 -21.94
CA LEU A 504 10.26 -21.71 -22.39
C LEU A 504 9.06 -21.02 -23.00
N LYS A 505 8.75 -19.82 -22.50
CA LYS A 505 7.55 -19.07 -22.88
C LYS A 505 7.89 -17.61 -23.19
N LEU A 506 7.43 -17.11 -24.33
CA LEU A 506 7.42 -15.69 -24.67
C LEU A 506 6.02 -15.12 -24.39
N GLN A 507 5.93 -14.00 -23.73
CA GLN A 507 4.68 -13.32 -23.40
C GLN A 507 4.73 -11.85 -23.78
N VAL A 508 3.61 -11.34 -24.29
CA VAL A 508 3.34 -9.91 -24.48
C VAL A 508 2.21 -9.51 -23.55
N GLY A 509 2.44 -8.53 -22.68
CA GLY A 509 1.46 -7.99 -21.74
C GLY A 509 1.01 -6.60 -22.14
N LEU A 510 -0.28 -6.32 -21.98
CA LEU A 510 -0.92 -5.04 -22.22
C LEU A 510 -1.82 -4.68 -21.01
N PRO A 511 -1.96 -3.40 -20.64
CA PRO A 511 -2.95 -3.01 -19.66
C PRO A 511 -4.37 -3.28 -20.20
N PHE A 512 -5.23 -3.83 -19.37
CA PHE A 512 -6.62 -4.09 -19.67
C PHE A 512 -7.48 -3.62 -18.51
N LEU A 513 -8.25 -2.55 -18.71
CA LEU A 513 -8.88 -1.80 -17.63
C LEU A 513 -7.82 -1.28 -16.60
N SER A 514 -8.22 -0.51 -15.62
CA SER A 514 -7.30 0.03 -14.59
C SER A 514 -6.70 -1.06 -13.70
N SER A 515 -7.44 -2.15 -13.46
CA SER A 515 -7.12 -3.18 -12.47
C SER A 515 -6.69 -4.53 -13.04
N LYS A 516 -6.55 -4.67 -14.38
CA LYS A 516 -6.27 -5.94 -15.03
C LYS A 516 -5.17 -5.80 -16.08
N ARG A 517 -4.59 -6.96 -16.44
CA ARG A 517 -3.58 -7.13 -17.48
C ARG A 517 -4.04 -8.22 -18.46
N ALA A 518 -3.97 -7.92 -19.75
CA ALA A 518 -4.10 -8.91 -20.83
C ALA A 518 -2.70 -9.42 -21.19
N GLU A 519 -2.55 -10.73 -21.36
CA GLU A 519 -1.29 -11.35 -21.74
C GLU A 519 -1.51 -12.35 -22.87
N PHE A 520 -0.66 -12.28 -23.88
CA PHE A 520 -0.60 -13.20 -25.02
C PHE A 520 0.73 -13.95 -24.93
N GLY A 521 0.69 -15.26 -24.99
CA GLY A 521 1.90 -16.06 -24.84
C GLY A 521 1.97 -17.21 -25.81
N VAL A 522 3.20 -17.54 -26.22
CA VAL A 522 3.53 -18.78 -26.97
C VAL A 522 4.70 -19.46 -26.28
N GLY A 523 4.76 -20.77 -26.34
CA GLY A 523 5.83 -21.50 -25.65
C GLY A 523 5.94 -22.95 -26.03
N ILE A 524 7.04 -23.53 -25.59
CA ILE A 524 7.33 -24.97 -25.70
C ILE A 524 7.49 -25.53 -24.29
N ALA A 525 7.06 -26.75 -24.10
CA ALA A 525 7.19 -27.45 -22.82
C ALA A 525 7.52 -28.92 -23.02
N ARG A 526 8.26 -29.44 -22.05
CA ARG A 526 8.47 -30.89 -21.86
C ARG A 526 8.03 -31.25 -20.47
N ILE A 527 7.12 -32.22 -20.37
CA ILE A 527 6.62 -32.75 -19.10
C ILE A 527 6.97 -34.24 -19.07
N GLU A 528 7.53 -34.70 -17.96
CA GLU A 528 7.82 -36.10 -17.71
C GLU A 528 7.14 -36.54 -16.43
N ASP A 529 6.15 -37.43 -16.52
CA ASP A 529 5.49 -38.07 -15.38
C ASP A 529 6.08 -39.45 -15.14
N LYS A 530 6.49 -39.73 -13.89
CA LYS A 530 7.01 -41.02 -13.45
C LYS A 530 6.10 -41.54 -12.33
N TYR A 531 5.62 -42.78 -12.46
CA TYR A 531 4.65 -43.36 -11.53
C TYR A 531 4.68 -44.88 -11.56
N PHE A 532 4.06 -45.50 -10.56
CA PHE A 532 3.81 -46.95 -10.54
C PHE A 532 2.32 -47.22 -10.64
N GLN A 533 1.97 -48.28 -11.40
CA GLN A 533 0.60 -48.77 -11.51
C GLN A 533 0.27 -49.85 -10.50
N LYS A 534 1.30 -50.46 -9.83
CA LYS A 534 1.14 -51.53 -8.86
C LYS A 534 0.81 -50.99 -7.46
N SER A 535 0.07 -51.80 -6.68
CA SER A 535 -0.20 -51.54 -5.26
C SER A 535 0.95 -51.92 -4.32
N VAL A 536 1.81 -52.84 -4.74
CA VAL A 536 2.99 -53.32 -4.04
C VAL A 536 4.22 -52.96 -4.87
N ILE A 537 5.12 -52.16 -4.34
CA ILE A 537 6.28 -51.60 -5.03
C ILE A 537 7.55 -52.05 -4.30
N ASP A 538 8.49 -52.64 -5.02
CA ASP A 538 9.87 -52.82 -4.60
C ASP A 538 10.73 -51.68 -5.22
N PHE A 539 10.98 -50.63 -4.47
CA PHE A 539 11.70 -49.45 -4.94
C PHE A 539 13.14 -49.70 -5.35
N GLY A 540 13.72 -50.84 -4.99
CA GLY A 540 15.09 -51.19 -5.39
C GLY A 540 15.15 -51.83 -6.76
N ASN A 541 14.12 -52.54 -7.18
CA ASN A 541 14.13 -53.39 -8.35
C ASN A 541 13.06 -53.01 -9.41
N ASP A 542 11.92 -52.45 -8.99
CA ASP A 542 10.84 -52.13 -9.91
C ASP A 542 11.14 -50.90 -10.75
N LYS A 543 11.00 -50.98 -12.08
CA LYS A 543 11.06 -49.85 -13.00
C LYS A 543 9.72 -49.16 -13.02
N PHE A 544 9.71 -47.80 -12.91
CA PHE A 544 8.52 -46.97 -13.00
C PHE A 544 8.04 -46.82 -14.46
N ASP A 545 6.76 -46.62 -14.63
CA ASP A 545 6.17 -46.14 -15.87
C ASP A 545 6.53 -44.66 -16.05
N LYS A 546 6.75 -44.25 -17.32
CA LYS A 546 7.11 -42.90 -17.69
C LYS A 546 6.28 -42.44 -18.88
N SER A 547 5.53 -41.34 -18.70
CA SER A 547 4.88 -40.62 -19.79
C SER A 547 5.60 -39.29 -20.03
N ARG A 548 6.05 -39.05 -21.26
CA ARG A 548 6.73 -37.83 -21.67
C ARG A 548 5.90 -37.10 -22.72
N TYR A 549 5.64 -35.82 -22.44
CA TYR A 549 4.90 -34.91 -23.30
C TYR A 549 5.83 -33.84 -23.83
N ASP A 550 5.98 -33.74 -25.16
CA ASP A 550 6.66 -32.64 -25.84
C ASP A 550 5.56 -31.77 -26.49
N LEU A 551 5.38 -30.52 -25.95
CA LEU A 551 4.24 -29.66 -26.24
C LEU A 551 4.69 -28.32 -26.82
N PHE A 552 3.90 -27.80 -27.77
CA PHE A 552 3.84 -26.40 -28.16
C PHE A 552 2.49 -25.84 -27.73
N GLY A 553 2.47 -24.60 -27.25
CA GLY A 553 1.21 -24.00 -26.80
C GLY A 553 1.13 -22.50 -27.01
N GLY A 554 -0.11 -22.03 -27.16
CA GLY A 554 -0.49 -20.63 -27.16
C GLY A 554 -1.41 -20.30 -25.99
N SER A 555 -1.38 -19.08 -25.48
CA SER A 555 -2.22 -18.66 -24.36
C SER A 555 -2.68 -17.21 -24.48
N ILE A 556 -3.90 -16.97 -24.05
CA ILE A 556 -4.46 -15.63 -23.82
C ILE A 556 -4.94 -15.61 -22.37
N SER A 557 -4.57 -14.59 -21.60
CA SER A 557 -5.03 -14.47 -20.22
C SER A 557 -5.39 -13.04 -19.86
N PHE A 558 -6.39 -12.90 -18.97
CA PHE A 558 -6.81 -11.67 -18.35
C PHE A 558 -6.70 -11.84 -16.83
N ASN A 559 -5.79 -11.10 -16.22
CA ASN A 559 -5.45 -11.29 -14.82
C ASN A 559 -5.55 -9.95 -14.07
N GLY A 560 -6.11 -9.99 -12.87
CA GLY A 560 -6.15 -8.84 -11.96
C GLY A 560 -6.22 -9.28 -10.50
N SER A 561 -5.58 -8.53 -9.59
CA SER A 561 -5.60 -8.83 -8.16
C SER A 561 -5.41 -7.57 -7.33
N THR A 562 -6.36 -7.28 -6.46
CA THR A 562 -6.31 -6.20 -5.47
C THR A 562 -6.22 -6.75 -4.03
N LEU A 563 -5.89 -8.04 -3.88
CA LEU A 563 -5.78 -8.68 -2.58
C LEU A 563 -4.74 -7.98 -1.70
N ASN A 564 -5.09 -7.75 -0.44
CA ASN A 564 -4.24 -7.07 0.56
C ASN A 564 -3.13 -7.96 1.14
N SER A 565 -3.21 -9.28 1.05
CA SER A 565 -2.18 -10.24 1.49
C SER A 565 -1.96 -11.32 0.45
N LYS A 566 -0.73 -11.87 0.41
CA LYS A 566 -0.35 -12.97 -0.49
C LYS A 566 -0.93 -14.32 -0.02
N GLN A 567 -0.95 -14.58 1.29
CA GLN A 567 -1.29 -15.87 1.88
C GLN A 567 -2.73 -15.91 2.41
N TYR A 568 -3.10 -15.00 3.30
CA TYR A 568 -4.40 -14.95 3.96
C TYR A 568 -5.11 -13.61 3.72
N PRO A 569 -5.57 -13.33 2.49
CA PRO A 569 -6.24 -12.08 2.18
C PRO A 569 -7.57 -11.96 2.94
N THR A 570 -7.85 -10.73 3.40
CA THR A 570 -9.09 -10.36 4.10
C THR A 570 -9.84 -9.25 3.37
N ARG A 571 -9.28 -8.68 2.29
CA ARG A 571 -9.84 -7.59 1.50
C ARG A 571 -9.39 -7.68 0.04
N GLY A 572 -10.20 -7.13 -0.85
CA GLY A 572 -9.90 -7.08 -2.29
C GLY A 572 -10.46 -8.26 -3.07
N TYR A 573 -10.01 -8.41 -4.29
CA TYR A 573 -10.38 -9.53 -5.16
C TYR A 573 -9.18 -10.00 -5.99
N ARG A 574 -9.29 -11.22 -6.53
CA ARG A 574 -8.44 -11.75 -7.60
C ARG A 574 -9.33 -12.41 -8.64
N GLU A 575 -9.04 -12.15 -9.91
CA GLU A 575 -9.73 -12.74 -11.04
C GLU A 575 -8.73 -13.12 -12.12
N ALA A 576 -8.91 -14.31 -12.71
CA ALA A 576 -8.11 -14.80 -13.82
C ALA A 576 -8.99 -15.56 -14.81
N LEU A 577 -8.92 -15.17 -16.06
CA LEU A 577 -9.49 -15.90 -17.20
C LEU A 577 -8.33 -16.31 -18.12
N VAL A 578 -8.18 -17.59 -18.37
CA VAL A 578 -7.07 -18.12 -19.17
C VAL A 578 -7.61 -19.07 -20.24
N ALA A 579 -7.28 -18.80 -21.48
CA ALA A 579 -7.51 -19.68 -22.62
C ALA A 579 -6.16 -20.17 -23.16
N GLN A 580 -6.01 -21.45 -23.33
CA GLN A 580 -4.78 -22.10 -23.81
C GLN A 580 -5.08 -23.14 -24.87
N ILE A 581 -4.22 -23.21 -25.87
CA ILE A 581 -4.23 -24.28 -26.87
C ILE A 581 -2.88 -25.00 -26.81
N PHE A 582 -2.92 -26.30 -26.84
CA PHE A 582 -1.74 -27.15 -26.83
C PHE A 582 -1.78 -28.15 -27.99
N VAL A 583 -0.59 -28.37 -28.56
CA VAL A 583 -0.36 -29.38 -29.59
C VAL A 583 0.96 -30.09 -29.25
N GLY A 584 0.98 -31.41 -29.32
CA GLY A 584 2.21 -32.14 -29.05
C GLY A 584 2.10 -33.64 -29.12
N LYS A 585 3.12 -34.26 -28.54
CA LYS A 585 3.30 -35.73 -28.59
C LYS A 585 3.46 -36.28 -27.19
N GLU A 586 2.73 -37.36 -26.91
CA GLU A 586 2.99 -38.22 -25.75
C GLU A 586 3.87 -39.39 -26.20
N ARG A 587 4.83 -39.79 -25.36
CA ARG A 587 5.59 -41.02 -25.50
C ARG A 587 5.53 -41.76 -24.18
N PHE A 588 4.94 -42.94 -24.22
CA PHE A 588 4.85 -43.83 -23.07
C PHE A 588 5.98 -44.85 -23.08
N TYR A 589 6.64 -45.00 -21.94
CA TYR A 589 7.69 -45.98 -21.68
C TYR A 589 7.25 -46.85 -20.50
N PRO A 590 6.91 -48.13 -20.76
CA PRO A 590 6.42 -49.00 -19.72
C PRO A 590 7.49 -49.36 -18.70
N GLY A 591 7.08 -49.37 -17.45
CA GLY A 591 7.83 -49.94 -16.34
C GLY A 591 7.49 -51.43 -16.11
N GLU A 592 8.00 -51.95 -14.99
CA GLU A 592 7.74 -53.32 -14.61
C GLU A 592 6.27 -53.52 -14.12
N GLY A 593 5.59 -54.48 -14.72
CA GLY A 593 4.15 -54.73 -14.48
C GLY A 593 3.20 -53.82 -15.24
N SER A 594 3.69 -53.07 -16.18
CA SER A 594 2.83 -52.37 -17.14
C SER A 594 2.13 -53.38 -18.05
N THR A 595 0.84 -53.18 -18.28
CA THR A 595 0.05 -54.01 -19.23
C THR A 595 0.15 -53.47 -20.66
N THR A 596 0.78 -52.35 -20.87
CA THR A 596 0.90 -51.64 -22.15
C THR A 596 2.34 -51.62 -22.66
N SER A 597 2.54 -51.71 -23.95
CA SER A 597 3.84 -51.56 -24.64
C SER A 597 4.18 -50.09 -24.88
N ASN A 598 5.42 -49.83 -25.32
CA ASN A 598 5.81 -48.47 -25.77
C ASN A 598 4.80 -47.94 -26.78
N ASN A 599 4.32 -46.76 -26.54
CA ASN A 599 3.35 -46.09 -27.42
C ASN A 599 3.73 -44.62 -27.64
N LYS A 600 3.28 -44.07 -28.77
CA LYS A 600 3.42 -42.67 -29.14
C LYS A 600 2.10 -42.17 -29.66
N ASP A 601 1.56 -41.15 -29.01
CA ASP A 601 0.29 -40.54 -29.37
C ASP A 601 0.42 -39.04 -29.61
N HIS A 602 -0.52 -38.47 -30.33
CA HIS A 602 -0.60 -37.03 -30.63
C HIS A 602 -1.79 -36.46 -29.88
N HIS A 603 -1.54 -35.38 -29.20
CA HIS A 603 -2.52 -34.62 -28.44
C HIS A 603 -2.67 -33.19 -28.95
N SER A 604 -3.90 -32.75 -29.11
CA SER A 604 -4.24 -31.35 -29.27
C SER A 604 -5.49 -31.07 -28.44
N TRP A 605 -5.45 -29.98 -27.65
CA TRP A 605 -6.60 -29.62 -26.83
C TRP A 605 -6.67 -28.12 -26.58
N LEU A 606 -7.91 -27.67 -26.34
CA LEU A 606 -8.22 -26.36 -25.79
C LEU A 606 -8.43 -26.48 -24.28
N GLN A 607 -7.90 -25.56 -23.51
CA GLN A 607 -8.14 -25.43 -22.08
C GLN A 607 -8.63 -24.02 -21.76
N LEU A 608 -9.79 -23.93 -21.09
CA LEU A 608 -10.36 -22.69 -20.58
C LEU A 608 -10.41 -22.78 -19.05
N SER A 609 -9.90 -21.77 -18.37
CA SER A 609 -9.92 -21.70 -16.91
C SER A 609 -10.40 -20.33 -16.48
N TYR A 610 -11.36 -20.31 -15.58
CA TYR A 610 -11.82 -19.10 -14.90
C TYR A 610 -11.68 -19.28 -13.40
N MET A 611 -11.13 -18.27 -12.72
CA MET A 611 -11.00 -18.24 -11.27
C MET A 611 -11.32 -16.84 -10.76
N LYS A 612 -12.12 -16.78 -9.70
CA LYS A 612 -12.42 -15.53 -9.00
C LYS A 612 -12.55 -15.76 -7.51
N GLU A 613 -11.95 -14.86 -6.74
CA GLU A 613 -12.15 -14.75 -5.30
C GLU A 613 -12.35 -13.28 -4.93
N LYS A 614 -13.21 -13.02 -3.96
CA LYS A 614 -13.49 -11.67 -3.49
C LYS A 614 -13.89 -11.70 -2.02
N TYR A 615 -13.51 -10.64 -1.29
CA TYR A 615 -13.77 -10.47 0.13
C TYR A 615 -14.63 -9.23 0.35
N HIS A 616 -15.69 -9.38 1.17
CA HIS A 616 -16.63 -8.33 1.52
C HIS A 616 -16.61 -8.10 3.04
N ASN A 617 -16.38 -6.87 3.46
CA ASN A 617 -16.57 -6.49 4.86
C ASN A 617 -18.07 -6.47 5.17
N MET A 618 -18.51 -7.35 6.07
CA MET A 618 -19.90 -7.41 6.53
C MET A 618 -20.11 -6.52 7.76
N SER A 619 -19.07 -6.38 8.59
CA SER A 619 -18.98 -5.47 9.73
C SER A 619 -17.52 -5.19 10.05
N GLU A 620 -17.24 -4.46 11.13
CA GLU A 620 -15.88 -4.21 11.63
C GLU A 620 -15.11 -5.52 11.88
N HIS A 621 -15.77 -6.52 12.45
CA HIS A 621 -15.15 -7.81 12.81
C HIS A 621 -15.37 -8.91 11.77
N TRP A 622 -16.42 -8.86 10.95
CA TRP A 622 -16.78 -9.94 10.05
C TRP A 622 -16.46 -9.62 8.60
N VAL A 623 -15.78 -10.57 7.94
CA VAL A 623 -15.53 -10.58 6.49
C VAL A 623 -16.07 -11.87 5.90
N LEU A 624 -16.74 -11.79 4.79
CA LEU A 624 -17.14 -12.94 3.99
C LEU A 624 -16.39 -12.95 2.66
N GLY A 625 -15.54 -13.95 2.48
CA GLY A 625 -14.92 -14.26 1.20
C GLY A 625 -15.70 -15.33 0.46
N TRP A 626 -15.58 -15.32 -0.86
CA TRP A 626 -16.06 -16.41 -1.72
C TRP A 626 -15.03 -16.72 -2.81
N TYR A 627 -15.06 -17.97 -3.29
CA TYR A 627 -14.14 -18.50 -4.29
C TYR A 627 -14.89 -19.30 -5.33
N LEU A 628 -14.53 -19.13 -6.59
CA LEU A 628 -15.04 -19.90 -7.73
C LEU A 628 -13.88 -20.26 -8.66
N LYS A 629 -13.81 -21.51 -9.11
CA LYS A 629 -12.93 -21.98 -10.16
C LYS A 629 -13.67 -22.92 -11.09
N ALA A 630 -13.63 -22.64 -12.38
CA ALA A 630 -14.14 -23.50 -13.42
C ALA A 630 -13.02 -23.86 -14.40
N LEU A 631 -12.96 -25.09 -14.81
CA LEU A 631 -12.01 -25.59 -15.80
C LEU A 631 -12.75 -26.44 -16.86
N TYR A 632 -12.40 -26.17 -18.09
CA TYR A 632 -12.74 -27.01 -19.22
C TYR A 632 -11.50 -27.35 -20.03
N ALA A 633 -11.18 -28.61 -20.21
CA ALA A 633 -10.11 -29.06 -21.09
C ALA A 633 -10.65 -30.16 -22.02
N SER A 634 -10.49 -29.95 -23.32
CA SER A 634 -10.89 -30.96 -24.36
C SER A 634 -9.81 -32.01 -24.57
N LYS A 635 -8.98 -32.25 -23.54
CA LYS A 635 -7.83 -33.16 -23.59
C LYS A 635 -8.27 -34.62 -23.69
N ASN A 636 -7.70 -35.35 -24.65
CA ASN A 636 -7.83 -36.80 -24.72
C ASN A 636 -7.09 -37.47 -23.55
N PHE A 637 -7.51 -38.67 -23.20
CA PHE A 637 -6.83 -39.46 -22.16
C PHE A 637 -5.42 -39.85 -22.61
N SER A 638 -4.52 -39.91 -21.63
CA SER A 638 -3.18 -40.46 -21.79
C SER A 638 -3.21 -41.98 -21.83
N GLU A 639 -2.09 -42.62 -22.08
CA GLU A 639 -2.00 -44.08 -22.29
C GLU A 639 -2.67 -44.93 -21.20
N ASN A 640 -2.65 -44.47 -19.97
CA ASN A 640 -3.29 -45.13 -18.84
C ASN A 640 -3.98 -44.18 -17.89
N TYR A 641 -4.73 -44.70 -16.91
CA TYR A 641 -5.47 -43.92 -15.93
C TYR A 641 -4.56 -43.01 -15.10
N THR A 642 -3.42 -43.52 -14.60
CA THR A 642 -2.54 -42.74 -13.71
C THR A 642 -1.92 -41.56 -14.45
N ALA A 643 -1.41 -41.76 -15.68
CA ALA A 643 -0.92 -40.65 -16.52
C ALA A 643 -2.01 -39.64 -16.81
N THR A 644 -3.22 -40.08 -17.09
CA THR A 644 -4.38 -39.18 -17.30
C THR A 644 -4.67 -38.34 -16.07
N MET A 645 -4.67 -38.93 -14.86
CA MET A 645 -4.93 -38.24 -13.61
C MET A 645 -3.80 -37.28 -13.23
N MET A 646 -2.54 -37.58 -13.50
CA MET A 646 -1.41 -36.67 -13.28
C MET A 646 -1.49 -35.41 -14.17
N GLN A 647 -2.07 -35.56 -15.36
CA GLN A 647 -2.25 -34.47 -16.32
C GLN A 647 -3.62 -33.76 -16.23
N ALA A 648 -4.58 -34.32 -15.49
CA ALA A 648 -5.89 -33.70 -15.29
C ALA A 648 -5.79 -32.42 -14.40
N GLY A 649 -6.67 -31.47 -14.67
CA GLY A 649 -6.72 -30.22 -13.93
C GLY A 649 -7.03 -30.42 -12.44
N GLU A 650 -6.37 -29.67 -11.60
CA GLU A 650 -6.43 -29.78 -10.13
C GLU A 650 -7.28 -28.66 -9.51
N PHE A 651 -8.08 -29.03 -8.51
CA PHE A 651 -8.79 -28.11 -7.64
C PHE A 651 -8.10 -28.05 -6.28
N SER A 652 -7.28 -27.02 -6.04
CA SER A 652 -6.48 -26.80 -4.82
C SER A 652 -6.66 -25.37 -4.29
N PRO A 653 -7.79 -25.05 -3.62
CA PRO A 653 -8.16 -23.69 -3.27
C PRO A 653 -7.47 -23.12 -2.03
N THR A 654 -6.98 -23.98 -1.09
CA THR A 654 -6.27 -23.53 0.12
C THR A 654 -4.76 -23.57 -0.07
N LEU A 655 -4.00 -22.88 0.78
CA LEU A 655 -2.52 -22.92 0.77
C LEU A 655 -2.02 -24.36 0.96
N HIS A 656 -2.63 -25.11 1.87
CA HIS A 656 -2.19 -26.44 2.27
C HIS A 656 -2.60 -27.53 1.27
N SER A 657 -3.59 -27.25 0.39
CA SER A 657 -4.00 -28.16 -0.67
C SER A 657 -3.08 -28.14 -1.90
N LYS A 658 -2.31 -27.06 -2.13
CA LYS A 658 -1.54 -26.86 -3.38
C LYS A 658 -0.39 -27.84 -3.62
N LEU A 659 0.18 -28.40 -2.59
CA LEU A 659 1.31 -29.34 -2.68
C LEU A 659 0.90 -30.76 -2.28
N THR A 660 -0.39 -31.06 -2.35
CA THR A 660 -0.93 -32.39 -2.02
C THR A 660 -1.51 -33.00 -3.29
N TYR A 661 -0.96 -34.14 -3.72
CA TYR A 661 -1.56 -34.90 -4.80
C TYR A 661 -2.81 -35.62 -4.29
N ASN A 662 -3.97 -35.25 -4.83
CA ASN A 662 -5.26 -35.91 -4.50
C ASN A 662 -6.05 -36.11 -5.79
N GLU A 663 -6.19 -37.40 -6.21
CA GLU A 663 -6.90 -37.77 -7.45
C GLU A 663 -8.37 -37.37 -7.40
N ALA A 664 -9.01 -37.38 -6.22
CA ALA A 664 -10.41 -37.07 -6.06
C ALA A 664 -10.78 -35.63 -6.45
N PHE A 665 -9.81 -34.72 -6.39
CA PHE A 665 -9.96 -33.30 -6.75
C PHE A 665 -9.35 -32.97 -8.13
N ARG A 666 -9.30 -33.95 -9.03
CA ARG A 666 -8.76 -33.78 -10.39
C ARG A 666 -9.78 -34.20 -11.45
N ALA A 667 -9.93 -33.36 -12.48
CA ALA A 667 -10.75 -33.67 -13.65
C ALA A 667 -10.35 -32.76 -14.82
N ASN A 668 -10.68 -33.19 -16.07
CA ASN A 668 -10.52 -32.35 -17.26
C ASN A 668 -11.57 -31.23 -17.32
N GLN A 669 -12.73 -31.43 -16.68
CA GLN A 669 -13.85 -30.50 -16.68
C GLN A 669 -14.49 -30.47 -15.30
N PHE A 670 -14.48 -29.31 -14.63
CA PHE A 670 -15.07 -29.20 -13.30
C PHE A 670 -15.49 -27.76 -12.96
N VAL A 671 -16.34 -27.68 -11.95
CA VAL A 671 -16.63 -26.45 -11.21
C VAL A 671 -16.33 -26.70 -9.73
N GLY A 672 -15.61 -25.78 -9.12
CA GLY A 672 -15.37 -25.76 -7.69
C GLY A 672 -15.68 -24.38 -7.12
N ALA A 673 -16.41 -24.36 -6.02
CA ALA A 673 -16.82 -23.12 -5.35
C ALA A 673 -16.68 -23.25 -3.84
N GLY A 674 -16.54 -22.10 -3.15
CA GLY A 674 -16.43 -22.11 -1.70
C GLY A 674 -16.66 -20.75 -1.07
N ILE A 675 -16.81 -20.79 0.25
CA ILE A 675 -16.97 -19.61 1.11
C ILE A 675 -15.84 -19.55 2.14
N ARG A 676 -15.50 -18.32 2.55
CA ARG A 676 -14.41 -18.02 3.49
C ARG A 676 -14.92 -17.05 4.56
N PRO A 677 -15.67 -17.48 5.57
CA PRO A 677 -16.00 -16.65 6.71
C PRO A 677 -14.74 -16.36 7.54
N ILE A 678 -14.53 -15.07 7.88
CA ILE A 678 -13.38 -14.60 8.64
C ILE A 678 -13.89 -13.72 9.78
N TYR A 679 -13.42 -14.00 11.00
CA TYR A 679 -13.68 -13.18 12.17
C TYR A 679 -12.39 -12.51 12.63
N ARG A 680 -12.32 -11.19 12.58
CA ARG A 680 -11.18 -10.37 13.02
C ARG A 680 -11.24 -10.20 14.52
N LEU A 681 -10.26 -10.78 15.24
CA LEU A 681 -10.06 -10.58 16.67
C LEU A 681 -9.33 -9.25 16.96
N SER A 682 -8.39 -8.90 16.08
CA SER A 682 -7.64 -7.63 16.07
C SER A 682 -7.13 -7.33 14.67
N GLN A 683 -6.34 -6.25 14.50
CA GLN A 683 -5.68 -5.96 13.23
C GLN A 683 -4.70 -7.06 12.78
N MET A 684 -4.09 -7.77 13.74
CA MET A 684 -3.10 -8.83 13.48
C MET A 684 -3.69 -10.24 13.51
N PHE A 685 -4.75 -10.49 14.28
CA PHE A 685 -5.27 -11.83 14.52
C PHE A 685 -6.66 -12.01 13.93
N HIS A 686 -6.87 -13.12 13.22
CA HIS A 686 -8.20 -13.52 12.77
C HIS A 686 -8.39 -15.05 12.78
N LEU A 687 -9.64 -15.46 12.99
CA LEU A 687 -10.12 -16.83 12.80
C LEU A 687 -10.71 -16.93 11.39
N ARG A 688 -10.33 -17.97 10.64
CA ARG A 688 -10.74 -18.17 9.27
C ARG A 688 -11.28 -19.57 9.06
N GLY A 689 -12.50 -19.68 8.53
CA GLY A 689 -13.05 -20.90 7.97
C GLY A 689 -12.98 -20.87 6.46
N GLU A 690 -12.73 -22.03 5.84
CA GLU A 690 -12.73 -22.19 4.39
C GLU A 690 -13.46 -23.49 4.03
N PHE A 691 -14.52 -23.41 3.22
CA PHE A 691 -15.35 -24.55 2.86
C PHE A 691 -15.56 -24.56 1.35
N TYR A 692 -15.21 -25.66 0.69
CA TYR A 692 -15.25 -25.81 -0.74
C TYR A 692 -15.93 -27.08 -1.17
N GLY A 693 -16.71 -26.97 -2.24
CA GLY A 693 -17.24 -28.10 -3.00
C GLY A 693 -16.54 -28.21 -4.36
N PHE A 694 -16.28 -29.40 -4.79
CA PHE A 694 -15.72 -29.75 -6.09
C PHE A 694 -16.63 -30.72 -6.82
N MET A 695 -17.00 -30.41 -8.04
CA MET A 695 -17.88 -31.22 -8.87
C MET A 695 -17.29 -31.36 -10.26
N PRO A 696 -16.75 -32.54 -10.61
CA PRO A 696 -16.37 -32.84 -11.99
C PRO A 696 -17.63 -32.95 -12.86
N ILE A 697 -17.58 -32.34 -14.07
CA ILE A 697 -18.66 -32.48 -15.03
C ILE A 697 -18.74 -33.96 -15.49
N TYR A 698 -17.59 -34.49 -15.88
CA TYR A 698 -17.42 -35.91 -16.14
C TYR A 698 -16.24 -36.42 -15.29
N PRO A 699 -16.47 -37.22 -14.26
CA PRO A 699 -15.38 -37.83 -13.49
C PRO A 699 -14.56 -38.78 -14.37
N ILE A 700 -13.25 -38.80 -14.16
CA ILE A 700 -12.34 -39.74 -14.81
C ILE A 700 -12.33 -41.01 -13.99
N GLU A 701 -12.63 -42.12 -14.61
CA GLU A 701 -12.72 -43.45 -13.97
C GLU A 701 -11.75 -44.43 -14.60
N ARG A 702 -11.44 -45.51 -13.87
CA ARG A 702 -10.52 -46.57 -14.27
C ARG A 702 -11.28 -47.80 -14.66
N ASN A 703 -10.99 -48.39 -15.82
CA ASN A 703 -11.50 -49.69 -16.19
C ASN A 703 -10.58 -50.85 -15.72
N SER A 704 -10.98 -52.11 -15.95
CA SER A 704 -10.21 -53.30 -15.59
C SER A 704 -8.83 -53.40 -16.26
N LEU A 705 -8.63 -52.73 -17.38
CA LEU A 705 -7.38 -52.67 -18.14
C LEU A 705 -6.52 -51.46 -17.74
N ASN A 706 -6.83 -50.79 -16.63
CA ASN A 706 -6.17 -49.57 -16.14
C ASN A 706 -6.19 -48.41 -17.16
N LYS A 707 -7.16 -48.35 -18.06
CA LYS A 707 -7.39 -47.20 -18.94
C LYS A 707 -8.41 -46.24 -18.34
N ALA A 708 -8.25 -44.96 -18.65
CA ALA A 708 -9.19 -43.93 -18.25
C ALA A 708 -10.42 -43.89 -19.16
N TYR A 709 -11.57 -43.59 -18.59
CA TYR A 709 -12.80 -43.29 -19.32
C TYR A 709 -13.61 -42.24 -18.56
N TYR A 710 -14.54 -41.58 -19.23
CA TYR A 710 -15.45 -40.66 -18.57
C TYR A 710 -16.63 -41.41 -17.95
N GLY A 711 -16.81 -41.21 -16.65
CA GLY A 711 -18.00 -41.68 -15.93
C GLY A 711 -19.23 -40.84 -16.23
N LYS A 712 -20.35 -41.15 -15.55
CA LYS A 712 -21.62 -40.44 -15.70
C LYS A 712 -21.49 -38.98 -15.29
N ALA A 713 -22.08 -38.05 -16.05
CA ALA A 713 -22.06 -36.64 -15.77
C ALA A 713 -22.58 -36.31 -14.34
N PHE A 714 -21.89 -35.44 -13.64
CA PHE A 714 -22.23 -34.95 -12.28
C PHE A 714 -22.45 -36.05 -11.22
N SER A 715 -21.86 -37.23 -11.40
CA SER A 715 -22.05 -38.39 -10.51
C SER A 715 -21.18 -38.36 -9.24
N LYS A 716 -20.19 -37.47 -9.17
CA LYS A 716 -19.29 -37.36 -8.03
C LYS A 716 -19.30 -35.92 -7.48
N PHE A 717 -19.24 -35.82 -6.16
CA PHE A 717 -19.09 -34.56 -5.46
C PHE A 717 -18.10 -34.78 -4.32
N GLU A 718 -17.09 -33.90 -4.26
CA GLU A 718 -16.08 -33.92 -3.20
C GLU A 718 -16.06 -32.56 -2.45
N TYR A 719 -15.65 -32.58 -1.18
CA TYR A 719 -15.55 -31.37 -0.40
C TYR A 719 -14.25 -31.30 0.40
N LEU A 720 -13.82 -30.06 0.67
CA LEU A 720 -12.68 -29.72 1.48
C LEU A 720 -13.09 -28.64 2.47
N GLY A 721 -12.76 -28.84 3.76
CA GLY A 721 -12.90 -27.84 4.82
C GLY A 721 -11.56 -27.56 5.47
N GLU A 722 -11.33 -26.29 5.84
CA GLU A 722 -10.16 -25.87 6.61
C GLU A 722 -10.58 -24.79 7.63
N ILE A 723 -10.10 -24.89 8.86
CA ILE A 723 -10.23 -23.85 9.88
C ILE A 723 -8.82 -23.46 10.31
N SER A 724 -8.53 -22.17 10.34
CA SER A 724 -7.23 -21.65 10.72
C SER A 724 -7.32 -20.43 11.64
N VAL A 725 -6.40 -20.35 12.60
CA VAL A 725 -6.07 -19.13 13.34
C VAL A 725 -4.85 -18.53 12.70
N VAL A 726 -4.97 -17.27 12.29
CA VAL A 726 -3.92 -16.58 11.53
C VAL A 726 -3.45 -15.35 12.31
N CYS A 727 -2.13 -15.18 12.40
CA CYS A 727 -1.45 -13.98 12.86
C CYS A 727 -0.76 -13.33 11.66
N GLN A 728 -1.22 -12.16 11.22
CA GLN A 728 -0.63 -11.41 10.11
C GLN A 728 0.49 -10.51 10.63
N LEU A 729 1.71 -10.74 10.15
CA LEU A 729 2.89 -9.96 10.49
C LEU A 729 3.41 -9.21 9.24
N PRO A 730 4.14 -8.11 9.40
CA PRO A 730 4.67 -7.34 8.26
C PRO A 730 5.58 -8.13 7.31
N PHE A 731 6.21 -9.19 7.80
CA PHE A 731 7.16 -10.02 7.06
C PHE A 731 6.62 -11.41 6.69
N GLY A 732 5.39 -11.76 7.05
CA GLY A 732 4.75 -13.05 6.72
C GLY A 732 3.67 -13.45 7.73
N ASP A 733 2.82 -14.37 7.33
CA ASP A 733 1.68 -14.80 8.14
C ASP A 733 2.01 -16.10 8.87
N ILE A 734 1.66 -16.19 10.16
CA ILE A 734 1.75 -17.42 10.95
C ILE A 734 0.34 -18.00 11.05
N SER A 735 0.18 -19.29 10.80
CA SER A 735 -1.12 -19.96 10.91
C SER A 735 -1.03 -21.31 11.62
N ALA A 736 -2.03 -21.59 12.44
CA ALA A 736 -2.37 -22.91 12.92
C ALA A 736 -3.67 -23.35 12.24
N TYR A 737 -3.68 -24.54 11.64
CA TYR A 737 -4.82 -24.98 10.84
C TYR A 737 -5.21 -26.43 11.11
N VAL A 738 -6.48 -26.72 10.84
CA VAL A 738 -7.04 -28.05 10.77
C VAL A 738 -7.81 -28.17 9.48
N ASN A 739 -7.51 -29.17 8.66
CA ASN A 739 -8.26 -29.42 7.42
C ASN A 739 -8.77 -30.84 7.30
N HIS A 740 -9.81 -31.01 6.48
CA HIS A 740 -10.48 -32.27 6.21
C HIS A 740 -10.84 -32.39 4.73
N TYR A 741 -10.57 -33.57 4.16
CA TYR A 741 -10.91 -33.93 2.78
C TYR A 741 -11.92 -35.06 2.79
N SER A 742 -12.94 -34.99 1.93
CA SER A 742 -13.94 -36.04 1.78
C SER A 742 -13.37 -37.36 1.25
N SER A 743 -12.29 -37.29 0.43
CA SER A 743 -11.72 -38.41 -0.29
C SER A 743 -10.21 -38.24 -0.51
N PRO A 744 -9.40 -39.30 -0.66
CA PRO A 744 -9.76 -40.73 -0.73
C PRO A 744 -9.97 -41.39 0.65
N ARG A 745 -9.53 -40.71 1.71
CA ARG A 745 -9.75 -41.13 3.11
C ARG A 745 -10.22 -39.93 3.87
N ARG A 746 -11.25 -40.04 4.69
CA ARG A 746 -11.75 -39.00 5.60
C ARG A 746 -10.71 -38.73 6.70
N GLU A 747 -9.66 -38.02 6.35
CA GLU A 747 -8.55 -37.71 7.26
C GLU A 747 -8.59 -36.25 7.70
N TRP A 748 -8.37 -36.06 8.97
CA TRP A 748 -8.07 -34.76 9.55
C TRP A 748 -6.56 -34.53 9.57
N ASN A 749 -6.12 -33.39 9.06
CA ASN A 749 -4.73 -32.96 9.17
C ASN A 749 -4.66 -31.68 10.00
N VAL A 750 -3.71 -31.65 10.92
CA VAL A 750 -3.43 -30.50 11.78
C VAL A 750 -2.03 -30.01 11.47
N GLY A 751 -1.83 -28.71 11.42
CA GLY A 751 -0.51 -28.18 11.14
C GLY A 751 -0.29 -26.72 11.54
N LEU A 752 0.98 -26.33 11.47
CA LEU A 752 1.46 -24.97 11.63
C LEU A 752 2.17 -24.55 10.33
N SER A 753 2.06 -23.28 9.95
CA SER A 753 2.74 -22.70 8.79
C SER A 753 3.19 -21.28 9.10
N ILE A 754 4.39 -20.93 8.64
CA ILE A 754 5.01 -19.60 8.75
C ILE A 754 5.48 -19.17 7.38
#